data_54fceeb7b49da347dc224c46dd9ff745
#
_entry.id   54fceeb7b49da347dc224c46dd9ff745
#
_cell.length_a   1.000
_cell.length_b   1.000
_cell.length_c   1.000
_cell.angle_alpha   90.00
_cell.angle_beta   90.00
_cell.angle_gamma   90.00
#
_symmetry.space_group_name_H-M   'P 1'
#
loop_
_entity.id
_entity.type
_entity.pdbx_description
1 polymer ?
#
loop_
_entity_poly.entity_id
_entity_poly.type
_entity_poly.pdbx_seq_one_letter_code
_entity_poly.pdbx_strand_id
1 'polypeptide(L)'
;MDAACVSLLPGVCEVLAASGSSLPDDTSLEKLLDWFTGLTEAGGSLLEACPCLLEFISTVVHNTASDPGVLSFTLRLTGLMAATEDGFKRLQERSVLNQVFHLQRWQDAGLWEDPCLRIGWIQGLRSMLQHPKALSFFVQSDFIDPLLQLQTDPSLFVASAANQMLAHILLFFQPASSLGCNGEDKKEEDDGRTHASAEYTAALTAISEYLKASLVPKKYTNLRQSLQILKLLALLLARAEPPLWEELLQTVANSLEELVTAGCSQLTLPLMDVILAAYSRSGADERALDQRVSRLLSSMLSVNKPADLIHAAAAFLRRGHHSDTVHTARAVRILLLPLHIVTGQTLLGADTTDEHQSSVMEQLECKSSCISVICVCLTNTPQITLTPSDVLPCPPQLIVTAVLSLLKICTGVSSSSTGCSKVCRNVIGSGKVQKCALEALTALNSSSGAKELMSEVFTVLMQYLNNPDSDPTVLHKSYQALAKWTSVSTDASVVTDQLRQDLVDVVKKRVCDMRWEVRDSTVEFLGHLAGVRVSEASGALLGVRCTVPLLKEALQDTESYVRASAICALAKTRTHSWQQGTALSQEETEIVSRLLEILSEDTEGFPRRAVVRYFISWFSSCSSSSSPSASSCSSASLLMQSVRSVLSRGSADLDWEVKVHTLELAELLLADVFSGHQGYGKRSGALPRPDGVVSDHTCAHAEGAESHLAGAVELGVISALLSGLVDCDRPVGLRACRLLVTLRDAVCPPAPGAAAVSCELPVWGWGREIRKTLGDEGGDGVSVCEALRSLGLDQRLDVLAQSSDHVHNSALSLLQDILTASAAHTHPDAQPGEEVIVDCY
;
A
#
# COMPACT_ATOMS: atom_id res chain seq x y z
N MET A 1 33.03 -6.42 -7.88
CA MET A 1 33.19 -4.96 -7.77
C MET A 1 33.94 -4.46 -8.98
N ASP A 2 33.51 -3.39 -9.62
CA ASP A 2 34.18 -2.79 -10.77
C ASP A 2 35.54 -2.20 -10.35
N ALA A 3 36.59 -2.43 -11.16
CA ALA A 3 37.96 -1.95 -10.92
C ALA A 3 38.02 -0.42 -10.79
N ALA A 4 37.17 0.30 -11.52
CA ALA A 4 37.02 1.75 -11.42
C ALA A 4 36.51 2.21 -10.04
N CYS A 5 35.54 1.52 -9.47
CA CYS A 5 35.04 1.82 -8.12
C CYS A 5 36.10 1.58 -7.05
N VAL A 6 36.88 0.48 -7.16
CA VAL A 6 37.96 0.17 -6.23
C VAL A 6 39.04 1.27 -6.26
N SER A 7 39.33 1.85 -7.42
CA SER A 7 40.34 2.91 -7.56
C SER A 7 39.90 4.26 -6.98
N LEU A 8 38.60 4.57 -6.95
CA LEU A 8 38.08 5.84 -6.41
C LEU A 8 37.79 5.77 -4.90
N LEU A 9 37.53 4.59 -4.37
CA LEU A 9 37.10 4.44 -2.98
C LEU A 9 38.11 4.99 -1.95
N PRO A 10 39.46 4.86 -2.10
CA PRO A 10 40.39 5.51 -1.18
C PRO A 10 40.22 7.02 -1.10
N GLY A 11 40.05 7.71 -2.24
CA GLY A 11 39.82 9.14 -2.27
C GLY A 11 38.49 9.54 -1.58
N VAL A 12 37.44 8.76 -1.76
CA VAL A 12 36.17 8.95 -1.04
C VAL A 12 36.37 8.80 0.46
N CYS A 13 37.10 7.78 0.90
CA CYS A 13 37.45 7.57 2.31
C CYS A 13 38.21 8.76 2.90
N GLU A 14 39.17 9.33 2.17
CA GLU A 14 39.92 10.52 2.59
C GLU A 14 39.01 11.74 2.74
N VAL A 15 38.11 11.96 1.77
CA VAL A 15 37.13 13.05 1.81
C VAL A 15 36.22 12.93 3.02
N LEU A 16 35.66 11.76 3.25
CA LEU A 16 34.75 11.49 4.36
C LEU A 16 35.48 11.60 5.71
N ALA A 17 36.73 11.18 5.80
CA ALA A 17 37.53 11.29 7.02
C ALA A 17 37.97 12.75 7.32
N ALA A 18 38.16 13.58 6.28
CA ALA A 18 38.54 14.98 6.41
C ALA A 18 37.38 15.95 6.65
N SER A 19 36.13 15.54 6.36
CA SER A 19 34.93 16.36 6.45
C SER A 19 34.57 16.63 7.92
N GLY A 20 35.14 17.65 8.50
CA GLY A 20 34.63 18.29 9.72
C GLY A 20 33.51 19.23 9.31
N SER A 21 32.25 18.86 9.44
CA SER A 21 31.04 19.72 9.39
C SER A 21 30.39 20.07 8.03
N SER A 22 30.82 19.57 6.89
CA SER A 22 30.16 19.93 5.62
C SER A 22 30.04 18.80 4.62
N LEU A 23 29.42 17.69 5.00
CA LEU A 23 28.84 16.81 3.97
C LEU A 23 27.54 17.45 3.49
N PRO A 24 27.34 17.61 2.18
CA PRO A 24 26.17 18.30 1.66
C PRO A 24 24.86 17.57 1.94
N ASP A 25 24.90 16.24 2.17
CA ASP A 25 23.69 15.43 2.35
C ASP A 25 23.99 14.03 2.94
N ASP A 26 23.26 13.68 3.99
CA ASP A 26 23.25 12.33 4.60
C ASP A 26 22.82 11.24 3.61
N THR A 27 22.09 11.60 2.55
CA THR A 27 21.61 10.70 1.51
C THR A 27 22.77 9.97 0.82
N SER A 28 23.91 10.63 0.61
CA SER A 28 25.08 10.02 -0.01
C SER A 28 25.69 8.91 0.85
N LEU A 29 25.70 9.10 2.19
CA LEU A 29 26.16 8.08 3.13
C LEU A 29 25.22 6.88 3.20
N GLU A 30 23.90 7.12 3.20
CA GLU A 30 22.91 6.05 3.14
C GLU A 30 23.05 5.23 1.85
N LYS A 31 23.16 5.90 0.71
CA LYS A 31 23.36 5.24 -0.58
C LYS A 31 24.66 4.43 -0.63
N LEU A 32 25.74 4.96 -0.05
CA LEU A 32 27.01 4.25 0.02
C LEU A 32 26.92 2.99 0.89
N LEU A 33 26.18 3.05 2.00
CA LEU A 33 25.92 1.90 2.85
C LEU A 33 25.05 0.84 2.16
N ASP A 34 24.02 1.26 1.43
CA ASP A 34 23.16 0.37 0.65
C ASP A 34 23.97 -0.37 -0.42
N TRP A 35 24.88 0.32 -1.09
CA TRP A 35 25.79 -0.31 -2.04
C TRP A 35 26.69 -1.37 -1.38
N PHE A 36 27.28 -1.07 -0.23
CA PHE A 36 28.08 -2.04 0.52
C PHE A 36 27.24 -3.24 1.00
N THR A 37 26.01 -2.99 1.39
CA THR A 37 25.06 -4.05 1.78
C THR A 37 24.79 -4.98 0.60
N GLY A 38 24.49 -4.44 -0.57
CA GLY A 38 24.29 -5.23 -1.79
C GLY A 38 25.53 -6.06 -2.18
N LEU A 39 26.74 -5.52 -1.99
CA LEU A 39 27.98 -6.26 -2.22
C LEU A 39 28.17 -7.44 -1.25
N THR A 40 27.80 -7.24 0.02
CA THR A 40 27.89 -8.28 1.05
C THR A 40 26.84 -9.37 0.81
N GLU A 41 25.62 -9.01 0.45
CA GLU A 41 24.56 -9.95 0.10
C GLU A 41 24.88 -10.79 -1.14
N ALA A 42 25.63 -10.23 -2.09
CA ALA A 42 26.17 -10.96 -3.24
C ALA A 42 27.33 -11.91 -2.90
N GLY A 43 27.68 -12.07 -1.61
CA GLY A 43 28.71 -12.97 -1.11
C GLY A 43 30.14 -12.41 -1.21
N GLY A 44 30.32 -11.11 -1.44
CA GLY A 44 31.63 -10.44 -1.47
C GLY A 44 32.15 -10.09 -0.07
N SER A 45 33.44 -10.28 0.17
CA SER A 45 34.09 -9.77 1.39
C SER A 45 34.55 -8.32 1.16
N LEU A 46 33.92 -7.37 1.88
CA LEU A 46 34.31 -5.95 1.81
C LEU A 46 35.73 -5.71 2.28
N LEU A 47 36.21 -6.47 3.27
CA LEU A 47 37.56 -6.40 3.79
C LEU A 47 38.62 -6.79 2.77
N GLU A 48 38.33 -7.75 1.89
CA GLU A 48 39.24 -8.21 0.84
C GLU A 48 39.18 -7.30 -0.37
N ALA A 49 37.99 -6.88 -0.75
CA ALA A 49 37.78 -6.03 -1.90
C ALA A 49 38.25 -4.56 -1.66
N CYS A 50 38.15 -4.06 -0.42
CA CYS A 50 38.38 -2.65 -0.08
C CYS A 50 39.21 -2.51 1.22
N PRO A 51 40.52 -2.80 1.22
CA PRO A 51 41.37 -2.66 2.42
C PRO A 51 41.39 -1.24 3.02
N CYS A 52 41.16 -0.20 2.20
CA CYS A 52 41.12 1.20 2.63
C CYS A 52 40.00 1.50 3.66
N LEU A 53 38.96 0.67 3.69
CA LEU A 53 37.85 0.84 4.66
C LEU A 53 38.32 0.67 6.11
N LEU A 54 39.31 -0.18 6.37
CA LEU A 54 39.88 -0.36 7.72
C LEU A 54 40.63 0.89 8.18
N GLU A 55 41.41 1.48 7.28
CA GLU A 55 42.14 2.73 7.56
C GLU A 55 41.17 3.89 7.76
N PHE A 56 40.15 3.99 6.93
CA PHE A 56 39.06 4.95 7.07
C PHE A 56 38.38 4.84 8.45
N ILE A 57 37.92 3.63 8.84
CA ILE A 57 37.28 3.40 10.13
C ILE A 57 38.20 3.84 11.28
N SER A 58 39.47 3.43 11.23
CA SER A 58 40.44 3.80 12.25
C SER A 58 40.64 5.33 12.33
N THR A 59 40.77 6.00 11.18
CA THR A 59 40.96 7.46 11.13
C THR A 59 39.77 8.21 11.70
N VAL A 60 38.52 7.86 11.26
CA VAL A 60 37.29 8.51 11.70
C VAL A 60 37.06 8.31 13.21
N VAL A 61 37.26 7.09 13.71
CA VAL A 61 37.07 6.79 15.15
C VAL A 61 38.05 7.56 16.02
N HIS A 62 39.26 7.83 15.55
CA HIS A 62 40.24 8.62 16.30
C HIS A 62 40.04 10.13 16.22
N ASN A 63 39.29 10.61 15.25
CA ASN A 63 38.97 12.02 15.07
C ASN A 63 37.68 12.42 15.79
N THR A 64 37.74 12.97 16.97
CA THR A 64 36.59 13.45 17.76
C THR A 64 35.88 14.67 17.14
N ALA A 65 36.43 15.29 16.12
CA ALA A 65 35.82 16.39 15.38
C ALA A 65 35.07 15.91 14.12
N SER A 66 34.94 14.59 13.90
CA SER A 66 34.20 14.04 12.78
C SER A 66 32.71 14.35 12.90
N ASP A 67 32.06 14.52 11.74
CA ASP A 67 30.63 14.74 11.66
C ASP A 67 29.84 13.54 12.24
N PRO A 68 28.77 13.76 13.03
CA PRO A 68 27.95 12.69 13.60
C PRO A 68 27.35 11.71 12.55
N GLY A 69 27.01 12.19 11.36
CA GLY A 69 26.53 11.35 10.24
C GLY A 69 27.64 10.40 9.76
N VAL A 70 28.88 10.89 9.60
CA VAL A 70 30.04 10.06 9.24
C VAL A 70 30.37 9.04 10.31
N LEU A 71 30.27 9.43 11.59
CA LEU A 71 30.45 8.50 12.70
C LEU A 71 29.37 7.41 12.73
N SER A 72 28.12 7.79 12.51
CA SER A 72 26.98 6.85 12.39
C SER A 72 27.19 5.89 11.23
N PHE A 73 27.58 6.40 10.07
CA PHE A 73 27.93 5.59 8.91
C PHE A 73 29.06 4.60 9.22
N THR A 74 30.11 5.07 9.91
CA THR A 74 31.27 4.25 10.28
C THR A 74 30.88 3.12 11.22
N LEU A 75 30.02 3.36 12.19
CA LEU A 75 29.45 2.35 13.09
C LEU A 75 28.66 1.29 12.31
N ARG A 76 27.79 1.72 11.41
CA ARG A 76 26.96 0.83 10.58
C ARG A 76 27.82 0.01 9.60
N LEU A 77 28.79 0.65 8.95
CA LEU A 77 29.73 -0.03 8.05
C LEU A 77 30.55 -1.09 8.80
N THR A 78 31.06 -0.76 9.99
CA THR A 78 31.79 -1.73 10.82
C THR A 78 30.91 -2.93 11.19
N GLY A 79 29.66 -2.68 11.55
CA GLY A 79 28.68 -3.74 11.82
C GLY A 79 28.39 -4.62 10.61
N LEU A 80 28.25 -4.03 9.44
CA LEU A 80 28.05 -4.76 8.18
C LEU A 80 29.25 -5.63 7.83
N MET A 81 30.49 -5.11 7.99
CA MET A 81 31.72 -5.87 7.77
C MET A 81 31.88 -7.02 8.76
N ALA A 82 31.35 -6.87 9.98
CA ALA A 82 31.34 -7.88 11.03
C ALA A 82 30.15 -8.86 10.98
N ALA A 83 29.25 -8.74 10.01
CA ALA A 83 28.07 -9.61 9.88
C ALA A 83 28.42 -11.07 9.55
N THR A 84 29.60 -11.32 8.98
CA THR A 84 30.14 -12.67 8.73
C THR A 84 31.14 -13.06 9.83
N GLU A 85 31.23 -14.34 10.15
CA GLU A 85 32.21 -14.81 11.16
C GLU A 85 33.66 -14.49 10.81
N ASP A 86 34.06 -14.58 9.53
CA ASP A 86 35.39 -14.24 9.08
C ASP A 86 35.69 -12.74 9.20
N GLY A 87 34.74 -11.90 8.75
CA GLY A 87 34.82 -10.45 8.91
C GLY A 87 34.92 -10.03 10.37
N PHE A 88 34.08 -10.61 11.22
CA PHE A 88 34.10 -10.40 12.66
C PHE A 88 35.46 -10.75 13.27
N LYS A 89 35.99 -11.94 12.97
CA LYS A 89 37.29 -12.39 13.48
C LYS A 89 38.42 -11.44 13.10
N ARG A 90 38.50 -11.05 11.83
CA ARG A 90 39.53 -10.10 11.34
C ARG A 90 39.46 -8.72 12.01
N LEU A 91 38.24 -8.21 12.24
CA LEU A 91 38.07 -6.95 12.94
C LEU A 91 38.37 -7.05 14.44
N GLN A 92 38.08 -8.20 15.06
CA GLN A 92 38.37 -8.47 16.46
C GLN A 92 39.89 -8.59 16.69
N GLU A 93 40.58 -9.33 15.86
CA GLU A 93 42.07 -9.51 15.92
C GLU A 93 42.80 -8.18 15.84
N ARG A 94 42.24 -7.18 15.13
CA ARG A 94 42.79 -5.83 15.03
C ARG A 94 42.25 -4.87 16.07
N SER A 95 41.45 -5.33 17.02
CA SER A 95 40.81 -4.57 18.07
C SER A 95 39.88 -3.44 17.57
N VAL A 96 39.47 -3.47 16.28
CA VAL A 96 38.61 -2.44 15.67
C VAL A 96 37.22 -2.41 16.34
N LEU A 97 36.63 -3.56 16.62
CA LEU A 97 35.31 -3.66 17.26
C LEU A 97 35.30 -2.97 18.62
N ASN A 98 36.33 -3.23 19.44
CA ASN A 98 36.49 -2.61 20.76
C ASN A 98 36.66 -1.10 20.68
N GLN A 99 37.30 -0.59 19.62
CA GLN A 99 37.50 0.87 19.45
C GLN A 99 36.24 1.56 18.96
N VAL A 100 35.53 0.95 18.00
CA VAL A 100 34.36 1.54 17.35
C VAL A 100 33.13 1.53 18.26
N PHE A 101 32.86 0.40 18.93
CA PHE A 101 31.65 0.26 19.75
C PHE A 101 31.86 0.64 21.22
N HIS A 102 33.03 1.12 21.63
CA HIS A 102 33.34 1.50 23.01
C HIS A 102 32.53 2.70 23.48
N LEU A 103 31.47 2.45 24.23
CA LEU A 103 30.47 3.46 24.60
C LEU A 103 31.06 4.64 25.39
N GLN A 104 31.91 4.34 26.39
CA GLN A 104 32.51 5.34 27.26
C GLN A 104 33.27 6.43 26.47
N ARG A 105 33.92 6.03 25.38
CA ARG A 105 34.64 6.96 24.52
C ARG A 105 33.70 8.02 23.91
N TRP A 106 32.55 7.59 23.43
CA TRP A 106 31.55 8.48 22.81
C TRP A 106 30.90 9.39 23.85
N GLN A 107 30.72 8.89 25.07
CA GLN A 107 30.23 9.68 26.21
C GLN A 107 31.26 10.74 26.65
N ASP A 108 32.52 10.37 26.81
CA ASP A 108 33.59 11.25 27.23
C ASP A 108 33.88 12.36 26.20
N ALA A 109 33.68 12.07 24.92
CA ALA A 109 33.77 13.03 23.84
C ALA A 109 32.54 13.94 23.69
N GLY A 110 31.45 13.71 24.45
CA GLY A 110 30.17 14.43 24.34
C GLY A 110 29.37 14.13 23.10
N LEU A 111 29.81 13.18 22.24
CA LEU A 111 29.17 12.83 21.00
C LEU A 111 27.93 11.93 21.20
N TRP A 112 27.83 11.27 22.34
CA TRP A 112 26.67 10.40 22.66
C TRP A 112 25.34 11.15 22.80
N GLU A 113 25.36 12.46 22.95
CA GLU A 113 24.19 13.33 22.98
C GLU A 113 23.48 13.38 21.63
N ASP A 114 24.18 13.06 20.53
CA ASP A 114 23.61 13.06 19.18
C ASP A 114 22.78 11.80 18.90
N PRO A 115 21.49 11.93 18.47
CA PRO A 115 20.66 10.79 18.11
C PRO A 115 21.20 9.97 16.95
N CYS A 116 21.89 10.61 15.97
CA CYS A 116 22.44 9.91 14.81
C CYS A 116 23.51 8.90 15.23
N LEU A 117 24.37 9.28 16.18
CA LEU A 117 25.39 8.37 16.70
C LEU A 117 24.76 7.19 17.45
N ARG A 118 23.75 7.44 18.31
CA ARG A 118 23.05 6.38 19.04
C ARG A 118 22.36 5.40 18.09
N ILE A 119 21.70 5.91 17.03
CA ILE A 119 21.09 5.07 16.00
C ILE A 119 22.16 4.25 15.28
N GLY A 120 23.27 4.89 14.86
CA GLY A 120 24.38 4.21 14.20
C GLY A 120 24.97 3.09 15.06
N TRP A 121 25.13 3.34 16.36
CA TRP A 121 25.61 2.33 17.32
C TRP A 121 24.68 1.12 17.40
N ILE A 122 23.36 1.36 17.55
CA ILE A 122 22.36 0.28 17.61
C ILE A 122 22.32 -0.49 16.28
N GLN A 123 22.27 0.20 15.16
CA GLN A 123 22.16 -0.42 13.83
C GLN A 123 23.43 -1.19 13.47
N GLY A 124 24.61 -0.64 13.79
CA GLY A 124 25.88 -1.33 13.59
C GLY A 124 25.97 -2.62 14.40
N LEU A 125 25.62 -2.59 15.68
CA LEU A 125 25.55 -3.79 16.51
C LEU A 125 24.53 -4.80 15.98
N ARG A 126 23.36 -4.34 15.54
CA ARG A 126 22.33 -5.22 14.98
C ARG A 126 22.79 -5.91 13.70
N SER A 127 23.51 -5.21 12.82
CA SER A 127 24.08 -5.79 11.60
C SER A 127 25.14 -6.84 11.93
N MET A 128 25.94 -6.61 12.96
CA MET A 128 26.95 -7.56 13.42
C MET A 128 26.34 -8.83 14.04
N LEU A 129 25.20 -8.73 14.73
CA LEU A 129 24.57 -9.82 15.48
C LEU A 129 23.85 -10.82 14.56
N GLN A 130 24.62 -11.48 13.67
CA GLN A 130 24.17 -12.53 12.76
C GLN A 130 24.75 -13.91 13.10
N HIS A 131 25.65 -14.01 14.09
CA HIS A 131 26.30 -15.25 14.47
C HIS A 131 26.65 -15.29 15.97
N PRO A 132 26.83 -16.49 16.59
CA PRO A 132 27.03 -16.66 18.03
C PRO A 132 28.22 -15.87 18.62
N LYS A 133 29.33 -15.77 17.89
CA LYS A 133 30.53 -15.03 18.37
C LYS A 133 30.25 -13.55 18.56
N ALA A 134 29.39 -12.96 17.71
CA ALA A 134 28.96 -11.58 17.88
C ALA A 134 28.08 -11.40 19.12
N LEU A 135 27.21 -12.36 19.43
CA LEU A 135 26.44 -12.36 20.67
C LEU A 135 27.35 -12.44 21.90
N SER A 136 28.35 -13.32 21.89
CA SER A 136 29.36 -13.40 22.96
C SER A 136 30.06 -12.06 23.19
N PHE A 137 30.52 -11.43 22.12
CA PHE A 137 31.15 -10.09 22.18
C PHE A 137 30.17 -9.05 22.77
N PHE A 138 28.92 -9.05 22.34
CA PHE A 138 27.88 -8.11 22.79
C PHE A 138 27.62 -8.24 24.31
N VAL A 139 27.49 -9.45 24.81
CA VAL A 139 27.27 -9.75 26.24
C VAL A 139 28.51 -9.43 27.08
N GLN A 140 29.70 -9.86 26.63
CA GLN A 140 30.96 -9.63 27.34
C GLN A 140 31.37 -8.16 27.39
N SER A 141 30.87 -7.36 26.47
CA SER A 141 31.12 -5.89 26.44
C SER A 141 30.09 -5.10 27.24
N ASP A 142 29.19 -5.73 27.99
CA ASP A 142 28.14 -5.13 28.82
C ASP A 142 27.21 -4.16 28.04
N PHE A 143 26.90 -4.47 26.77
CA PHE A 143 26.07 -3.61 25.93
C PHE A 143 24.56 -3.72 26.20
N ILE A 144 24.13 -4.68 27.02
CA ILE A 144 22.71 -4.90 27.34
C ILE A 144 22.12 -3.71 28.09
N ASP A 145 22.76 -3.28 29.16
CA ASP A 145 22.26 -2.18 30.02
C ASP A 145 22.15 -0.84 29.27
N PRO A 146 23.16 -0.39 28.49
CA PRO A 146 23.02 0.77 27.64
C PRO A 146 21.87 0.67 26.65
N LEU A 147 21.68 -0.50 26.02
CA LEU A 147 20.60 -0.72 25.08
C LEU A 147 19.22 -0.63 25.76
N LEU A 148 19.07 -1.17 26.97
CA LEU A 148 17.83 -1.06 27.76
C LEU A 148 17.53 0.41 28.14
N GLN A 149 18.55 1.20 28.45
CA GLN A 149 18.38 2.63 28.71
C GLN A 149 17.87 3.39 27.47
N LEU A 150 18.35 3.03 26.27
CA LEU A 150 17.95 3.65 25.01
C LEU A 150 16.48 3.41 24.64
N GLN A 151 15.78 2.46 25.26
CA GLN A 151 14.33 2.34 25.11
C GLN A 151 13.55 3.61 25.49
N THR A 152 14.09 4.39 26.42
CA THR A 152 13.45 5.63 26.91
C THR A 152 14.06 6.90 26.32
N ASP A 153 14.88 6.75 25.30
CA ASP A 153 15.55 7.86 24.62
C ASP A 153 14.56 8.96 24.20
N PRO A 154 14.93 10.26 24.31
CA PRO A 154 14.12 11.36 23.83
C PRO A 154 13.73 11.23 22.35
N SER A 155 14.62 10.73 21.51
CA SER A 155 14.33 10.41 20.11
C SER A 155 13.49 9.15 19.99
N LEU A 156 12.35 9.27 19.31
CA LEU A 156 11.48 8.12 19.02
C LEU A 156 12.16 7.09 18.10
N PHE A 157 13.05 7.55 17.22
CA PHE A 157 13.81 6.69 16.32
C PHE A 157 14.82 5.83 17.09
N VAL A 158 15.55 6.42 18.01
CA VAL A 158 16.49 5.69 18.89
C VAL A 158 15.73 4.65 19.73
N ALA A 159 14.65 5.06 20.40
CA ALA A 159 13.84 4.15 21.21
C ALA A 159 13.24 2.99 20.39
N SER A 160 12.83 3.25 19.16
CA SER A 160 12.32 2.22 18.23
C SER A 160 13.44 1.28 17.79
N ALA A 161 14.61 1.79 17.46
CA ALA A 161 15.77 1.00 17.07
C ALA A 161 16.23 0.09 18.24
N ALA A 162 16.24 0.61 19.47
CA ALA A 162 16.56 -0.18 20.67
C ALA A 162 15.57 -1.34 20.87
N ASN A 163 14.26 -1.09 20.72
CA ASN A 163 13.25 -2.15 20.79
C ASN A 163 13.43 -3.21 19.71
N GLN A 164 13.73 -2.81 18.48
CA GLN A 164 13.99 -3.74 17.38
C GLN A 164 15.24 -4.58 17.63
N MET A 165 16.27 -3.98 18.21
CA MET A 165 17.51 -4.67 18.56
C MET A 165 17.29 -5.71 19.67
N LEU A 166 16.58 -5.34 20.75
CA LEU A 166 16.22 -6.26 21.84
C LEU A 166 15.37 -7.45 21.31
N ALA A 167 14.43 -7.15 20.42
CA ALA A 167 13.65 -8.20 19.78
C ALA A 167 14.51 -9.10 18.88
N HIS A 168 15.46 -8.53 18.15
CA HIS A 168 16.40 -9.31 17.33
C HIS A 168 17.23 -10.27 18.18
N ILE A 169 17.83 -9.80 19.29
CA ILE A 169 18.61 -10.65 20.20
C ILE A 169 17.80 -11.86 20.70
N LEU A 170 16.57 -11.62 21.15
CA LEU A 170 15.74 -12.69 21.73
C LEU A 170 15.16 -13.64 20.68
N LEU A 171 14.80 -13.15 19.50
CA LEU A 171 14.15 -13.97 18.47
C LEU A 171 15.16 -14.68 17.55
N PHE A 172 16.27 -14.02 17.19
CA PHE A 172 17.23 -14.59 16.25
C PHE A 172 18.09 -15.69 16.88
N PHE A 173 18.49 -15.51 18.15
CA PHE A 173 19.32 -16.47 18.85
C PHE A 173 18.53 -17.49 19.67
N GLN A 174 17.20 -17.50 19.54
CA GLN A 174 16.35 -18.47 20.23
C GLN A 174 16.78 -19.91 19.85
N PRO A 175 17.00 -20.81 20.83
CA PRO A 175 17.30 -22.21 20.55
C PRO A 175 16.18 -22.86 19.73
N ALA A 176 16.53 -23.55 18.64
CA ALA A 176 15.54 -24.26 17.84
C ALA A 176 14.88 -25.37 18.69
N SER A 177 13.54 -25.39 18.71
CA SER A 177 12.76 -26.42 19.40
C SER A 177 13.11 -27.79 18.82
N SER A 178 13.64 -28.70 19.62
CA SER A 178 14.08 -30.05 19.23
C SER A 178 12.94 -31.04 18.96
N LEU A 179 11.84 -30.58 18.40
CA LEU A 179 10.71 -31.38 17.94
C LEU A 179 10.92 -31.80 16.48
N GLY A 180 11.68 -32.87 16.24
CA GLY A 180 11.62 -33.59 14.99
C GLY A 180 12.87 -33.66 14.12
N CYS A 181 13.97 -34.21 14.66
CA CYS A 181 15.00 -34.84 13.83
C CYS A 181 15.55 -36.06 14.56
N ASN A 182 14.95 -37.23 14.35
CA ASN A 182 15.63 -38.48 14.53
C ASN A 182 16.67 -38.62 13.42
N GLY A 183 17.91 -38.36 13.72
CA GLY A 183 19.05 -38.55 12.83
C GLY A 183 20.32 -38.56 13.65
N GLU A 184 20.72 -39.78 14.09
CA GLU A 184 22.07 -40.06 14.57
C GLU A 184 23.05 -39.68 13.49
N ASP A 185 23.85 -38.63 13.73
CA ASP A 185 25.25 -38.45 13.25
C ASP A 185 25.62 -36.98 13.36
N LYS A 186 26.44 -36.65 14.39
CA LYS A 186 27.58 -35.75 14.35
C LYS A 186 28.01 -35.37 15.76
N LYS A 187 28.86 -36.16 16.32
CA LYS A 187 29.78 -35.76 17.40
C LYS A 187 30.90 -35.03 16.68
N GLU A 188 31.05 -33.71 16.91
CA GLU A 188 32.33 -32.97 16.82
C GLU A 188 32.16 -31.43 16.66
N GLU A 189 31.06 -30.81 17.18
CA GLU A 189 30.96 -29.34 17.27
C GLU A 189 30.20 -28.86 18.53
N ASP A 190 30.46 -29.52 19.66
CA ASP A 190 29.65 -29.33 20.89
C ASP A 190 30.09 -28.13 21.75
N ASP A 191 31.32 -27.62 21.60
CA ASP A 191 31.88 -26.60 22.51
C ASP A 191 31.38 -25.18 22.15
N GLY A 192 31.16 -24.90 20.86
CA GLY A 192 30.67 -23.61 20.40
C GLY A 192 29.17 -23.39 20.62
N ARG A 193 28.35 -24.45 20.59
CA ARG A 193 26.91 -24.38 20.86
C ARG A 193 26.56 -24.19 22.33
N THR A 194 27.35 -24.79 23.24
CA THR A 194 27.16 -24.64 24.68
C THR A 194 27.48 -23.22 25.16
N HIS A 195 28.52 -22.57 24.64
CA HIS A 195 28.85 -21.18 24.98
C HIS A 195 27.80 -20.20 24.47
N ALA A 196 27.34 -20.32 23.23
CA ALA A 196 26.27 -19.47 22.68
C ALA A 196 24.95 -19.58 23.45
N SER A 197 24.68 -20.76 24.02
CA SER A 197 23.51 -20.99 24.88
C SER A 197 23.62 -20.28 26.22
N ALA A 198 24.82 -20.15 26.79
CA ALA A 198 25.04 -19.46 28.05
C ALA A 198 24.88 -17.94 27.92
N GLU A 199 25.45 -17.35 26.87
CA GLU A 199 25.32 -15.89 26.61
C GLU A 199 23.90 -15.50 26.23
N TYR A 200 23.22 -16.34 25.43
CA TYR A 200 21.80 -16.12 25.16
C TYR A 200 20.97 -16.14 26.45
N THR A 201 21.20 -17.13 27.35
CA THR A 201 20.50 -17.20 28.62
C THR A 201 20.79 -15.99 29.51
N ALA A 202 22.03 -15.51 29.52
CA ALA A 202 22.41 -14.31 30.27
C ALA A 202 21.67 -13.07 29.71
N ALA A 203 21.63 -12.89 28.39
CA ALA A 203 20.90 -11.80 27.73
C ALA A 203 19.39 -11.90 28.01
N LEU A 204 18.80 -13.09 27.89
CA LEU A 204 17.38 -13.33 28.16
C LEU A 204 17.04 -13.02 29.61
N THR A 205 17.87 -13.45 30.56
CA THR A 205 17.67 -13.18 32.00
C THR A 205 17.72 -11.68 32.28
N ALA A 206 18.75 -10.98 31.82
CA ALA A 206 18.91 -9.55 32.06
C ALA A 206 17.73 -8.74 31.44
N ILE A 207 17.34 -9.05 30.20
CA ILE A 207 16.22 -8.38 29.55
C ILE A 207 14.91 -8.70 30.28
N SER A 208 14.66 -9.95 30.63
CA SER A 208 13.44 -10.38 31.33
C SER A 208 13.30 -9.75 32.71
N GLU A 209 14.38 -9.65 33.47
CA GLU A 209 14.39 -8.97 34.77
C GLU A 209 14.11 -7.46 34.62
N TYR A 210 14.71 -6.83 33.63
CA TYR A 210 14.43 -5.40 33.33
C TYR A 210 12.97 -5.20 32.95
N LEU A 211 12.41 -6.03 32.04
CA LEU A 211 11.01 -5.95 31.64
C LEU A 211 10.08 -6.08 32.85
N LYS A 212 10.33 -7.06 33.72
CA LYS A 212 9.57 -7.28 34.96
C LYS A 212 9.65 -6.09 35.92
N ALA A 213 10.84 -5.54 36.14
CA ALA A 213 11.08 -4.47 37.09
C ALA A 213 10.53 -3.10 36.64
N SER A 214 10.48 -2.88 35.33
CA SER A 214 10.22 -1.57 34.72
C SER A 214 8.86 -1.47 34.01
N LEU A 215 8.11 -2.57 33.87
CA LEU A 215 6.83 -2.58 33.18
C LEU A 215 5.77 -1.77 33.91
N VAL A 216 5.69 -1.86 35.26
CA VAL A 216 4.73 -1.13 36.06
C VAL A 216 5.31 0.24 36.44
N PRO A 217 4.68 1.35 36.07
CA PRO A 217 5.20 2.68 36.36
C PRO A 217 5.13 3.02 37.85
N LYS A 218 6.27 3.13 38.50
CA LYS A 218 6.35 3.55 39.93
C LYS A 218 5.98 5.02 40.16
N LYS A 219 6.06 5.86 39.11
CA LYS A 219 5.66 7.29 39.10
C LYS A 219 5.08 7.60 37.71
N TYR A 220 4.27 8.64 37.61
CA TYR A 220 3.70 9.12 36.33
C TYR A 220 4.78 9.49 35.29
N THR A 221 6.01 9.80 35.72
CA THR A 221 7.14 10.09 34.86
C THR A 221 7.64 8.88 34.05
N ASN A 222 7.30 7.66 34.47
CA ASN A 222 7.79 6.44 33.85
C ASN A 222 6.79 5.80 32.84
N LEU A 223 5.71 6.51 32.51
CA LEU A 223 4.70 6.00 31.59
C LEU A 223 5.26 5.70 30.18
N ARG A 224 6.21 6.52 29.73
CA ARG A 224 6.91 6.32 28.46
C ARG A 224 7.68 5.00 28.44
N GLN A 225 8.33 4.64 29.53
CA GLN A 225 9.07 3.38 29.68
C GLN A 225 8.10 2.17 29.56
N SER A 226 7.01 2.19 30.35
CA SER A 226 5.98 1.14 30.27
C SER A 226 5.40 1.01 28.87
N LEU A 227 5.17 2.12 28.14
CA LEU A 227 4.71 2.12 26.76
C LEU A 227 5.69 1.42 25.82
N GLN A 228 6.99 1.70 25.91
CA GLN A 228 8.01 1.07 25.09
C GLN A 228 8.17 -0.41 25.39
N ILE A 229 8.11 -0.78 26.68
CA ILE A 229 8.14 -2.19 27.11
C ILE A 229 6.93 -2.96 26.57
N LEU A 230 5.71 -2.39 26.63
CA LEU A 230 4.52 -3.01 26.06
C LEU A 230 4.64 -3.20 24.55
N LYS A 231 5.20 -2.23 23.82
CA LYS A 231 5.48 -2.39 22.38
C LYS A 231 6.47 -3.52 22.10
N LEU A 232 7.53 -3.63 22.87
CA LEU A 232 8.50 -4.71 22.75
C LEU A 232 7.85 -6.07 23.05
N LEU A 233 7.09 -6.16 24.15
CA LEU A 233 6.38 -7.40 24.52
C LEU A 233 5.37 -7.82 23.46
N ALA A 234 4.60 -6.90 22.88
CA ALA A 234 3.68 -7.22 21.79
C ALA A 234 4.41 -7.80 20.57
N LEU A 235 5.58 -7.25 20.23
CA LEU A 235 6.42 -7.75 19.15
C LEU A 235 6.99 -9.14 19.44
N LEU A 236 7.51 -9.34 20.66
CA LEU A 236 8.10 -10.61 21.11
C LEU A 236 7.03 -11.71 21.18
N LEU A 237 5.92 -11.50 21.89
CA LEU A 237 4.87 -12.50 22.06
C LEU A 237 4.18 -12.84 20.72
N ALA A 238 4.19 -11.94 19.72
CA ALA A 238 3.69 -12.25 18.39
C ALA A 238 4.60 -13.18 17.59
N ARG A 239 5.92 -13.24 17.87
CA ARG A 239 6.92 -13.94 17.05
C ARG A 239 7.70 -15.04 17.78
N ALA A 240 7.81 -14.98 19.12
CA ALA A 240 8.59 -15.95 19.89
C ALA A 240 8.04 -17.37 19.79
N GLU A 241 8.92 -18.35 19.69
CA GLU A 241 8.56 -19.79 19.76
C GLU A 241 8.25 -20.24 21.20
N PRO A 242 7.56 -21.38 21.41
CA PRO A 242 7.01 -21.76 22.72
C PRO A 242 7.93 -21.66 23.93
N PRO A 243 9.19 -22.08 23.95
CA PRO A 243 9.98 -21.95 25.18
C PRO A 243 10.14 -20.49 25.62
N LEU A 244 10.54 -19.62 24.70
CA LEU A 244 10.73 -18.19 24.96
C LEU A 244 9.40 -17.49 25.26
N TRP A 245 8.36 -17.82 24.50
CA TRP A 245 7.03 -17.25 24.68
C TRP A 245 6.48 -17.54 26.08
N GLU A 246 6.59 -18.79 26.55
CA GLU A 246 6.11 -19.22 27.87
C GLU A 246 6.89 -18.53 28.99
N GLU A 247 8.22 -18.45 28.90
CA GLU A 247 9.09 -17.81 29.88
C GLU A 247 8.83 -16.31 29.99
N LEU A 248 8.74 -15.60 28.85
CA LEU A 248 8.41 -14.18 28.83
C LEU A 248 7.04 -13.91 29.45
N LEU A 249 6.03 -14.65 29.02
CA LEU A 249 4.67 -14.49 29.54
C LEU A 249 4.60 -14.77 31.04
N GLN A 250 5.24 -15.83 31.53
CA GLN A 250 5.29 -16.16 32.95
C GLN A 250 5.97 -15.05 33.76
N THR A 251 7.05 -14.48 33.24
CA THR A 251 7.81 -13.41 33.89
C THR A 251 7.00 -12.13 34.06
N VAL A 252 6.25 -11.71 32.99
CA VAL A 252 5.55 -10.42 33.00
C VAL A 252 4.08 -10.50 33.43
N ALA A 253 3.49 -11.70 33.57
CA ALA A 253 2.07 -11.87 33.78
C ALA A 253 1.52 -11.14 35.02
N ASN A 254 2.26 -11.16 36.15
CA ASN A 254 1.85 -10.42 37.36
C ASN A 254 1.84 -8.91 37.12
N SER A 255 2.85 -8.40 36.44
CA SER A 255 2.94 -6.97 36.09
C SER A 255 1.85 -6.55 35.08
N LEU A 256 1.45 -7.44 34.17
CA LEU A 256 0.31 -7.18 33.28
C LEU A 256 -1.02 -7.12 34.06
N GLU A 257 -1.22 -8.02 35.04
CA GLU A 257 -2.41 -8.00 35.91
C GLU A 257 -2.48 -6.71 36.74
N GLU A 258 -1.35 -6.24 37.25
CA GLU A 258 -1.24 -4.96 37.96
C GLU A 258 -1.58 -3.77 37.06
N LEU A 259 -1.06 -3.75 35.82
CA LEU A 259 -1.38 -2.69 34.85
C LEU A 259 -2.86 -2.67 34.45
N VAL A 260 -3.48 -3.83 34.25
CA VAL A 260 -4.91 -3.95 33.98
C VAL A 260 -5.70 -3.36 35.13
N THR A 261 -5.32 -3.71 36.38
CA THR A 261 -6.00 -3.22 37.58
C THR A 261 -5.81 -1.72 37.81
N ALA A 262 -4.61 -1.21 37.50
CA ALA A 262 -4.31 0.24 37.60
C ALA A 262 -5.11 1.12 36.64
N GLY A 263 -5.60 0.58 35.53
CA GLY A 263 -6.52 1.22 34.59
C GLY A 263 -5.98 2.53 34.00
N CYS A 264 -4.73 2.55 33.54
CA CYS A 264 -4.13 3.72 32.90
C CYS A 264 -4.55 3.85 31.45
N SER A 265 -5.37 4.83 31.11
CA SER A 265 -5.97 5.02 29.77
C SER A 265 -4.94 5.13 28.63
N GLN A 266 -3.75 5.70 28.89
CA GLN A 266 -2.70 5.82 27.89
C GLN A 266 -2.05 4.48 27.55
N LEU A 267 -2.15 3.49 28.40
CA LEU A 267 -1.60 2.15 28.21
C LEU A 267 -2.63 1.12 27.72
N THR A 268 -3.92 1.46 27.68
CA THR A 268 -5.01 0.52 27.35
C THR A 268 -4.78 -0.18 26.00
N LEU A 269 -4.52 0.56 24.93
CA LEU A 269 -4.28 -0.04 23.60
C LEU A 269 -2.99 -0.84 23.53
N PRO A 270 -1.81 -0.34 23.98
CA PRO A 270 -0.59 -1.13 24.01
C PRO A 270 -0.70 -2.39 24.86
N LEU A 271 -1.43 -2.33 25.97
CA LEU A 271 -1.69 -3.47 26.83
C LEU A 271 -2.58 -4.51 26.15
N MET A 272 -3.63 -4.06 25.45
CA MET A 272 -4.44 -4.92 24.60
C MET A 272 -3.61 -5.60 23.50
N ASP A 273 -2.69 -4.89 22.85
CA ASP A 273 -1.83 -5.47 21.82
C ASP A 273 -0.96 -6.61 22.38
N VAL A 274 -0.43 -6.47 23.60
CA VAL A 274 0.31 -7.53 24.30
C VAL A 274 -0.57 -8.72 24.60
N ILE A 275 -1.74 -8.49 25.21
CA ILE A 275 -2.67 -9.56 25.59
C ILE A 275 -3.17 -10.30 24.35
N LEU A 276 -3.49 -9.59 23.26
CA LEU A 276 -3.94 -10.21 22.02
C LEU A 276 -2.81 -10.96 21.29
N ALA A 277 -1.58 -10.48 21.37
CA ALA A 277 -0.43 -11.23 20.84
C ALA A 277 -0.22 -12.54 21.60
N ALA A 278 -0.34 -12.52 22.92
CA ALA A 278 -0.29 -13.73 23.76
C ALA A 278 -1.48 -14.65 23.46
N TYR A 279 -2.68 -14.11 23.35
CA TYR A 279 -3.92 -14.86 23.12
C TYR A 279 -3.95 -15.56 21.75
N SER A 280 -3.41 -14.93 20.72
CA SER A 280 -3.36 -15.50 19.36
C SER A 280 -2.52 -16.77 19.25
N ARG A 281 -1.60 -16.98 20.18
CA ARG A 281 -0.72 -18.16 20.24
C ARG A 281 -1.14 -19.21 21.26
N SER A 282 -2.09 -18.86 22.11
CA SER A 282 -2.70 -19.77 23.07
C SER A 282 -3.43 -20.88 22.31
N GLY A 283 -2.98 -22.11 22.46
CA GLY A 283 -3.59 -23.29 21.84
C GLY A 283 -4.87 -23.71 22.57
N ALA A 284 -5.59 -24.69 21.99
CA ALA A 284 -6.76 -25.29 22.62
C ALA A 284 -6.45 -26.13 23.88
N ASP A 285 -5.18 -26.24 24.26
CA ASP A 285 -4.76 -26.95 25.47
C ASP A 285 -5.05 -26.10 26.71
N GLU A 286 -5.69 -26.71 27.73
CA GLU A 286 -6.04 -26.10 29.02
C GLU A 286 -4.80 -25.85 29.91
N ARG A 287 -3.77 -25.18 29.39
CA ARG A 287 -2.60 -24.81 30.17
C ARG A 287 -2.91 -23.67 31.13
N ALA A 288 -2.28 -23.65 32.31
CA ALA A 288 -2.48 -22.60 33.31
C ALA A 288 -2.20 -21.18 32.79
N LEU A 289 -1.26 -21.03 31.82
CA LEU A 289 -0.92 -19.77 31.16
C LEU A 289 -2.04 -19.31 30.24
N ASP A 290 -2.68 -20.21 29.50
CA ASP A 290 -3.78 -19.88 28.59
C ASP A 290 -5.01 -19.35 29.35
N GLN A 291 -5.32 -19.99 30.51
CA GLN A 291 -6.36 -19.49 31.41
C GLN A 291 -6.02 -18.12 31.99
N ARG A 292 -4.73 -17.83 32.21
CA ARG A 292 -4.28 -16.53 32.71
C ARG A 292 -4.44 -15.43 31.67
N VAL A 293 -4.06 -15.70 30.41
CA VAL A 293 -4.26 -14.76 29.29
C VAL A 293 -5.74 -14.50 29.05
N SER A 294 -6.60 -15.54 29.09
CA SER A 294 -8.04 -15.41 28.98
C SER A 294 -8.65 -14.55 30.10
N ARG A 295 -8.14 -14.70 31.34
CA ARG A 295 -8.55 -13.83 32.47
C ARG A 295 -8.12 -12.37 32.27
N LEU A 296 -6.89 -12.13 31.78
CA LEU A 296 -6.43 -10.78 31.44
C LEU A 296 -7.31 -10.14 30.38
N LEU A 297 -7.65 -10.89 29.33
CA LEU A 297 -8.58 -10.42 28.28
C LEU A 297 -9.97 -10.11 28.86
N SER A 298 -10.53 -11.00 29.69
CA SER A 298 -11.80 -10.77 30.36
C SER A 298 -11.76 -9.53 31.25
N SER A 299 -10.66 -9.28 31.95
CA SER A 299 -10.48 -8.09 32.79
C SER A 299 -10.39 -6.82 31.96
N MET A 300 -9.70 -6.84 30.82
CA MET A 300 -9.68 -5.70 29.88
C MET A 300 -11.05 -5.39 29.30
N LEU A 301 -11.87 -6.40 29.02
CA LEU A 301 -13.25 -6.24 28.56
C LEU A 301 -14.23 -5.93 29.73
N SER A 302 -13.72 -5.62 30.91
CA SER A 302 -14.46 -5.26 32.10
C SER A 302 -13.95 -3.98 32.78
N VAL A 303 -13.08 -3.24 32.12
CA VAL A 303 -12.49 -2.00 32.64
C VAL A 303 -13.58 -0.98 32.92
N ASN A 304 -13.51 -0.32 34.08
CA ASN A 304 -14.56 0.63 34.52
C ASN A 304 -14.62 1.94 33.72
N LYS A 305 -13.52 2.31 33.00
CA LYS A 305 -13.49 3.52 32.18
C LYS A 305 -14.12 3.25 30.81
N PRO A 306 -15.24 3.90 30.45
CA PRO A 306 -15.99 3.53 29.24
C PRO A 306 -15.22 3.70 27.92
N ALA A 307 -14.41 4.75 27.80
CA ALA A 307 -13.60 4.94 26.59
C ALA A 307 -12.58 3.81 26.41
N ASP A 308 -11.88 3.44 27.48
CA ASP A 308 -10.88 2.36 27.48
C ASP A 308 -11.52 1.01 27.16
N LEU A 309 -12.70 0.75 27.76
CA LEU A 309 -13.51 -0.43 27.52
C LEU A 309 -13.89 -0.58 26.04
N ILE A 310 -14.39 0.50 25.43
CA ILE A 310 -14.81 0.51 24.04
C ILE A 310 -13.61 0.34 23.10
N HIS A 311 -12.49 0.98 23.41
CA HIS A 311 -11.25 0.80 22.62
C HIS A 311 -10.68 -0.62 22.74
N ALA A 312 -10.74 -1.23 23.93
CA ALA A 312 -10.33 -2.62 24.14
C ALA A 312 -11.21 -3.60 23.35
N ALA A 313 -12.52 -3.44 23.37
CA ALA A 313 -13.47 -4.23 22.59
C ALA A 313 -13.23 -4.08 21.07
N ALA A 314 -12.99 -2.87 20.61
CA ALA A 314 -12.68 -2.58 19.20
C ALA A 314 -11.36 -3.23 18.78
N ALA A 315 -10.32 -3.17 19.60
CA ALA A 315 -9.04 -3.80 19.34
C ALA A 315 -9.17 -5.34 19.25
N PHE A 316 -9.95 -5.95 20.13
CA PHE A 316 -10.22 -7.38 20.11
C PHE A 316 -10.90 -7.81 18.79
N LEU A 317 -11.99 -7.17 18.40
CA LEU A 317 -12.71 -7.54 17.17
C LEU A 317 -11.87 -7.34 15.89
N ARG A 318 -11.02 -6.32 15.84
CA ARG A 318 -10.13 -6.08 14.68
C ARG A 318 -9.09 -7.18 14.45
N ARG A 319 -8.70 -7.91 15.49
CA ARG A 319 -7.76 -9.05 15.37
C ARG A 319 -8.41 -10.34 14.85
N GLY A 320 -9.75 -10.38 14.73
CA GLY A 320 -10.46 -11.47 14.07
C GLY A 320 -10.55 -12.79 14.86
N HIS A 321 -10.54 -12.74 16.19
CA HIS A 321 -10.67 -13.92 17.05
C HIS A 321 -12.13 -14.45 17.11
N HIS A 322 -12.74 -14.69 15.96
CA HIS A 322 -14.16 -15.10 15.88
C HIS A 322 -14.45 -16.50 16.43
N SER A 323 -13.44 -17.33 16.68
CA SER A 323 -13.58 -18.65 17.30
C SER A 323 -13.94 -18.59 18.79
N ASP A 324 -13.58 -17.50 19.47
CA ASP A 324 -13.93 -17.27 20.86
C ASP A 324 -15.30 -16.55 20.95
N THR A 325 -16.34 -17.32 21.01
CA THR A 325 -17.73 -16.82 21.03
C THR A 325 -18.06 -15.97 22.25
N VAL A 326 -17.46 -16.29 23.42
CA VAL A 326 -17.76 -15.61 24.68
C VAL A 326 -17.21 -14.17 24.69
N HIS A 327 -15.92 -14.02 24.41
CA HIS A 327 -15.29 -12.69 24.37
C HIS A 327 -15.79 -11.88 23.16
N THR A 328 -16.09 -12.53 22.04
CA THR A 328 -16.68 -11.88 20.86
C THR A 328 -18.06 -11.32 21.17
N ALA A 329 -18.96 -12.11 21.79
CA ALA A 329 -20.27 -11.63 22.20
C ALA A 329 -20.18 -10.44 23.17
N ARG A 330 -19.26 -10.51 24.14
CA ARG A 330 -19.01 -9.40 25.08
C ARG A 330 -18.49 -8.16 24.39
N ALA A 331 -17.49 -8.28 23.51
CA ALA A 331 -16.93 -7.14 22.77
C ALA A 331 -17.97 -6.47 21.86
N VAL A 332 -18.80 -7.26 21.18
CA VAL A 332 -19.90 -6.74 20.35
C VAL A 332 -20.92 -5.97 21.21
N ARG A 333 -21.32 -6.50 22.39
CA ARG A 333 -22.21 -5.79 23.30
C ARG A 333 -21.65 -4.45 23.76
N ILE A 334 -20.37 -4.41 24.14
CA ILE A 334 -19.67 -3.19 24.55
C ILE A 334 -19.67 -2.17 23.42
N LEU A 335 -19.39 -2.58 22.18
CA LEU A 335 -19.37 -1.68 21.02
C LEU A 335 -20.76 -1.19 20.64
N LEU A 336 -21.80 -1.98 20.80
CA LEU A 336 -23.17 -1.56 20.48
C LEU A 336 -23.82 -0.69 21.59
N LEU A 337 -23.27 -0.67 22.81
CA LEU A 337 -23.82 0.06 23.95
C LEU A 337 -23.96 1.57 23.69
N PRO A 338 -22.99 2.31 23.12
CA PRO A 338 -23.16 3.73 22.79
C PRO A 338 -24.30 3.98 21.80
N LEU A 339 -24.42 3.12 20.79
CA LEU A 339 -25.49 3.22 19.80
C LEU A 339 -26.88 2.92 20.40
N HIS A 340 -26.95 1.90 21.27
CA HIS A 340 -28.14 1.58 22.05
C HIS A 340 -28.64 2.78 22.87
N ILE A 341 -27.74 3.44 23.63
CA ILE A 341 -28.04 4.59 24.47
C ILE A 341 -28.53 5.80 23.64
N VAL A 342 -27.81 6.13 22.56
CA VAL A 342 -28.14 7.32 21.76
C VAL A 342 -29.42 7.15 20.98
N THR A 343 -29.68 5.96 20.46
CA THR A 343 -30.85 5.72 19.58
C THR A 343 -32.07 5.20 20.32
N GLY A 344 -31.92 4.68 21.55
CA GLY A 344 -32.95 4.02 22.30
C GLY A 344 -33.42 2.68 21.74
N GLN A 345 -32.67 2.11 20.77
CA GLN A 345 -32.98 0.81 20.16
C GLN A 345 -32.49 -0.34 21.06
N THR A 346 -33.22 -1.42 21.15
CA THR A 346 -32.87 -2.60 22.00
C THR A 346 -31.79 -3.47 21.33
N LEU A 347 -30.53 -3.02 21.39
CA LEU A 347 -29.40 -3.72 20.72
C LEU A 347 -28.72 -4.78 21.60
N LEU A 348 -28.99 -4.82 22.90
CA LEU A 348 -28.24 -5.64 23.86
C LEU A 348 -28.96 -6.93 24.29
N GLY A 349 -30.20 -7.17 23.78
CA GLY A 349 -31.09 -8.25 24.24
C GLY A 349 -31.95 -7.86 25.45
N ALA A 350 -32.93 -8.72 25.77
CA ALA A 350 -33.99 -8.37 26.74
C ALA A 350 -33.59 -8.44 28.23
N ASP A 351 -32.48 -9.09 28.59
CA ASP A 351 -32.20 -9.51 29.98
C ASP A 351 -30.99 -8.87 30.66
N THR A 352 -30.42 -7.79 30.11
CA THR A 352 -29.18 -7.25 30.70
C THR A 352 -29.32 -5.77 31.07
N THR A 353 -29.46 -5.48 32.38
CA THR A 353 -28.91 -4.23 32.92
C THR A 353 -27.40 -4.29 32.76
N ASP A 354 -26.87 -3.62 31.75
CA ASP A 354 -25.45 -3.61 31.51
C ASP A 354 -24.75 -2.82 32.63
N GLU A 355 -23.84 -3.47 33.32
CA GLU A 355 -23.05 -2.93 34.43
C GLU A 355 -22.37 -1.60 34.07
N HIS A 356 -22.03 -1.41 32.77
CA HIS A 356 -21.38 -0.23 32.26
C HIS A 356 -22.33 0.87 31.72
N GLN A 357 -23.63 0.63 31.65
CA GLN A 357 -24.60 1.54 31.02
C GLN A 357 -24.58 2.95 31.63
N SER A 358 -24.54 3.04 32.94
CA SER A 358 -24.52 4.33 33.66
C SER A 358 -23.23 5.12 33.38
N SER A 359 -22.07 4.46 33.38
CA SER A 359 -20.80 5.12 33.16
C SER A 359 -20.59 5.53 31.69
N VAL A 360 -21.09 4.73 30.75
CA VAL A 360 -21.11 5.12 29.32
C VAL A 360 -22.07 6.28 29.08
N MET A 361 -23.24 6.29 29.72
CA MET A 361 -24.18 7.39 29.62
C MET A 361 -23.55 8.71 30.09
N GLU A 362 -22.89 8.73 31.24
CA GLU A 362 -22.19 9.90 31.75
C GLU A 362 -21.12 10.39 30.79
N GLN A 363 -20.36 9.48 30.18
CA GLN A 363 -19.34 9.84 29.18
C GLN A 363 -19.96 10.45 27.91
N LEU A 364 -21.11 9.95 27.45
CA LEU A 364 -21.84 10.46 26.29
C LEU A 364 -22.41 11.86 26.51
N GLU A 365 -22.52 12.34 27.75
CA GLU A 365 -22.93 13.71 28.04
C GLU A 365 -21.88 14.77 27.63
N CYS A 366 -20.62 14.40 27.51
CA CYS A 366 -19.59 15.27 26.97
C CYS A 366 -19.56 15.17 25.43
N LYS A 367 -19.69 16.28 24.72
CA LYS A 367 -19.79 16.30 23.24
C LYS A 367 -18.61 15.64 22.54
N SER A 368 -17.37 15.95 22.92
CA SER A 368 -16.16 15.39 22.29
C SER A 368 -16.05 13.89 22.53
N SER A 369 -16.29 13.43 23.75
CA SER A 369 -16.28 12.01 24.10
C SER A 369 -17.42 11.25 23.41
N CYS A 370 -18.61 11.81 23.35
CA CYS A 370 -19.78 11.26 22.65
C CYS A 370 -19.45 11.00 21.17
N ILE A 371 -18.93 12.02 20.46
CA ILE A 371 -18.56 11.89 19.05
C ILE A 371 -17.47 10.82 18.87
N SER A 372 -16.43 10.84 19.71
CA SER A 372 -15.32 9.87 19.62
C SER A 372 -15.80 8.43 19.80
N VAL A 373 -16.55 8.17 20.86
CA VAL A 373 -17.04 6.84 21.23
C VAL A 373 -18.00 6.28 20.18
N ILE A 374 -18.94 7.10 19.70
CA ILE A 374 -19.89 6.69 18.64
C ILE A 374 -19.12 6.40 17.33
N CYS A 375 -18.14 7.21 16.96
CA CYS A 375 -17.34 6.94 15.79
C CYS A 375 -16.55 5.62 15.91
N VAL A 376 -16.01 5.29 17.08
CA VAL A 376 -15.35 3.99 17.31
C VAL A 376 -16.34 2.83 17.14
N CYS A 377 -17.54 2.94 17.66
CA CYS A 377 -18.61 1.96 17.44
C CYS A 377 -18.90 1.77 15.95
N LEU A 378 -19.16 2.85 15.23
CA LEU A 378 -19.56 2.82 13.82
C LEU A 378 -18.43 2.30 12.90
N THR A 379 -17.18 2.71 13.12
CA THR A 379 -16.05 2.26 12.31
C THR A 379 -15.71 0.78 12.50
N ASN A 380 -16.17 0.15 13.59
CA ASN A 380 -16.01 -1.29 13.82
C ASN A 380 -17.25 -2.12 13.40
N THR A 381 -18.25 -1.49 12.78
CA THR A 381 -19.43 -2.20 12.26
C THR A 381 -19.06 -3.31 11.25
N PRO A 382 -18.07 -3.17 10.35
CA PRO A 382 -17.67 -4.27 9.46
C PRO A 382 -17.23 -5.53 10.22
N GLN A 383 -16.54 -5.39 11.36
CA GLN A 383 -16.13 -6.51 12.21
C GLN A 383 -17.33 -7.16 12.90
N ILE A 384 -18.31 -6.34 13.31
CA ILE A 384 -19.57 -6.84 13.90
C ILE A 384 -20.33 -7.67 12.85
N THR A 385 -20.36 -7.25 11.58
CA THR A 385 -21.07 -7.99 10.52
C THR A 385 -20.41 -9.33 10.16
N LEU A 386 -19.13 -9.50 10.47
CA LEU A 386 -18.40 -10.76 10.28
C LEU A 386 -18.67 -11.75 11.43
N THR A 387 -19.27 -11.30 12.52
CA THR A 387 -19.59 -12.15 13.67
C THR A 387 -20.77 -13.08 13.32
N PRO A 388 -20.69 -14.38 13.65
CA PRO A 388 -21.78 -15.32 13.45
C PRO A 388 -23.10 -14.85 14.12
N SER A 389 -24.23 -15.10 13.46
CA SER A 389 -25.51 -14.57 13.89
C SER A 389 -25.99 -15.08 15.25
N ASP A 390 -25.52 -16.26 15.67
CA ASP A 390 -25.79 -16.88 16.98
C ASP A 390 -25.01 -16.22 18.12
N VAL A 391 -23.95 -15.50 17.82
CA VAL A 391 -23.12 -14.76 18.79
C VAL A 391 -23.59 -13.30 18.94
N LEU A 392 -24.33 -12.78 17.95
CA LEU A 392 -24.84 -11.40 18.00
C LEU A 392 -25.93 -11.24 19.08
N PRO A 393 -25.89 -10.14 19.88
CA PRO A 393 -26.89 -9.91 20.93
C PRO A 393 -28.27 -9.53 20.37
N CYS A 394 -28.34 -9.14 19.10
CA CYS A 394 -29.57 -8.75 18.43
C CYS A 394 -29.53 -9.11 16.94
N PRO A 395 -30.68 -9.23 16.28
CA PRO A 395 -30.72 -9.38 14.82
C PRO A 395 -30.04 -8.21 14.10
N PRO A 396 -29.29 -8.47 13.01
CA PRO A 396 -28.59 -7.41 12.25
C PRO A 396 -29.48 -6.27 11.78
N GLN A 397 -30.79 -6.53 11.51
CA GLN A 397 -31.77 -5.49 11.15
C GLN A 397 -31.87 -4.39 12.19
N LEU A 398 -31.79 -4.74 13.49
CA LEU A 398 -31.85 -3.73 14.56
C LEU A 398 -30.63 -2.82 14.56
N ILE A 399 -29.47 -3.33 14.17
CA ILE A 399 -28.25 -2.50 14.02
C ILE A 399 -28.45 -1.51 12.86
N VAL A 400 -29.00 -1.95 11.72
CA VAL A 400 -29.35 -1.06 10.59
C VAL A 400 -30.33 0.01 11.05
N THR A 401 -31.42 -0.38 11.74
CA THR A 401 -32.42 0.56 12.26
C THR A 401 -31.82 1.57 13.24
N ALA A 402 -30.87 1.14 14.08
CA ALA A 402 -30.17 2.03 14.99
C ALA A 402 -29.29 3.04 14.24
N VAL A 403 -28.55 2.60 13.23
CA VAL A 403 -27.73 3.50 12.39
C VAL A 403 -28.63 4.51 11.64
N LEU A 404 -29.78 4.07 11.11
CA LEU A 404 -30.75 4.96 10.48
C LEU A 404 -31.33 5.98 11.47
N SER A 405 -31.66 5.53 12.70
CA SER A 405 -32.15 6.40 13.77
C SER A 405 -31.09 7.45 14.15
N LEU A 406 -29.81 7.04 14.24
CA LEU A 406 -28.72 7.96 14.51
C LEU A 406 -28.56 9.00 13.37
N LEU A 407 -28.65 8.58 12.13
CA LEU A 407 -28.61 9.49 10.99
C LEU A 407 -29.74 10.51 11.02
N LYS A 408 -30.98 10.10 11.37
CA LYS A 408 -32.14 11.00 11.59
C LYS A 408 -31.89 11.97 12.74
N ILE A 409 -31.30 11.52 13.85
CA ILE A 409 -30.93 12.40 14.97
C ILE A 409 -29.88 13.43 14.52
N CYS A 410 -28.88 13.03 13.74
CA CYS A 410 -27.83 13.94 13.22
C CYS A 410 -28.42 15.07 12.35
N THR A 411 -29.52 14.84 11.63
CA THR A 411 -30.21 15.90 10.85
C THR A 411 -31.09 16.81 11.67
N GLY A 412 -31.32 16.52 12.94
CA GLY A 412 -32.23 17.28 13.81
C GLY A 412 -33.72 16.99 13.57
N VAL A 413 -34.06 16.07 12.67
CA VAL A 413 -35.44 15.64 12.39
C VAL A 413 -35.83 14.52 13.37
N SER A 414 -35.76 14.78 14.65
CA SER A 414 -36.25 13.85 15.66
C SER A 414 -37.69 14.17 15.99
N SER A 415 -38.61 13.43 15.42
CA SER A 415 -40.01 13.41 15.85
C SER A 415 -40.13 12.57 17.14
N SER A 416 -39.92 13.10 18.31
CA SER A 416 -40.27 12.36 19.50
C SER A 416 -40.61 13.26 20.66
N SER A 417 -41.77 12.97 21.15
CA SER A 417 -42.44 13.36 22.40
C SER A 417 -41.70 13.04 23.72
N THR A 418 -40.48 12.48 23.65
CA THR A 418 -39.60 12.29 24.81
C THR A 418 -38.46 13.27 24.68
N GLY A 419 -38.37 14.22 25.60
CA GLY A 419 -37.41 15.33 25.60
C GLY A 419 -36.03 14.93 25.11
N CYS A 420 -35.54 15.63 24.08
CA CYS A 420 -34.25 15.39 23.45
C CYS A 420 -33.17 15.29 24.52
N SER A 421 -32.66 14.09 24.77
CA SER A 421 -31.63 13.89 25.80
C SER A 421 -30.40 14.74 25.45
N LYS A 422 -29.64 15.13 26.46
CA LYS A 422 -28.38 15.86 26.25
C LYS A 422 -27.44 15.15 25.27
N VAL A 423 -27.46 13.82 25.30
CA VAL A 423 -26.68 12.94 24.42
C VAL A 423 -27.06 13.09 22.95
N CYS A 424 -28.40 13.11 22.63
CA CYS A 424 -28.85 13.32 21.25
C CYS A 424 -28.41 14.69 20.71
N ARG A 425 -28.44 15.73 21.53
CA ARG A 425 -27.97 17.08 21.15
C ARG A 425 -26.48 17.11 20.77
N ASN A 426 -25.64 16.24 21.36
CA ASN A 426 -24.20 16.19 21.11
C ASN A 426 -23.87 15.70 19.70
N VAL A 427 -24.74 14.93 19.04
CA VAL A 427 -24.50 14.36 17.70
C VAL A 427 -25.16 15.16 16.59
N ILE A 428 -26.13 16.06 16.91
CA ILE A 428 -26.79 16.89 15.90
C ILE A 428 -25.75 17.74 15.17
N GLY A 429 -25.79 17.73 13.83
CA GLY A 429 -24.91 18.47 12.97
C GLY A 429 -23.45 17.98 12.95
N SER A 430 -23.14 16.84 13.60
CA SER A 430 -21.78 16.28 13.59
C SER A 430 -21.46 15.57 12.28
N GLY A 431 -20.77 16.23 11.35
CA GLY A 431 -20.31 15.65 10.08
C GLY A 431 -19.45 14.40 10.28
N LYS A 432 -18.65 14.33 11.36
CA LYS A 432 -17.84 13.15 11.67
C LYS A 432 -18.71 11.92 11.96
N VAL A 433 -19.75 12.08 12.78
CA VAL A 433 -20.70 10.98 13.10
C VAL A 433 -21.47 10.58 11.84
N GLN A 434 -21.93 11.57 11.05
CA GLN A 434 -22.65 11.32 9.79
C GLN A 434 -21.82 10.47 8.83
N LYS A 435 -20.53 10.81 8.61
CA LYS A 435 -19.62 10.05 7.75
C LYS A 435 -19.46 8.61 8.24
N CYS A 436 -19.12 8.41 9.51
CA CYS A 436 -18.98 7.08 10.10
C CYS A 436 -20.27 6.26 10.04
N ALA A 437 -21.43 6.88 10.26
CA ALA A 437 -22.74 6.22 10.19
C ALA A 437 -23.10 5.80 8.77
N LEU A 438 -22.78 6.61 7.76
CA LEU A 438 -22.97 6.27 6.34
C LEU A 438 -22.03 5.16 5.90
N GLU A 439 -20.78 5.13 6.38
CA GLU A 439 -19.85 4.03 6.15
C GLU A 439 -20.32 2.73 6.81
N ALA A 440 -20.80 2.80 8.05
CA ALA A 440 -21.39 1.67 8.74
C ALA A 440 -22.65 1.15 8.00
N LEU A 441 -23.52 2.05 7.54
CA LEU A 441 -24.69 1.71 6.74
C LEU A 441 -24.28 1.01 5.41
N THR A 442 -23.20 1.47 4.81
CA THR A 442 -22.65 0.84 3.59
C THR A 442 -22.14 -0.58 3.86
N ALA A 443 -21.51 -0.83 4.99
CA ALA A 443 -21.03 -2.17 5.39
C ALA A 443 -22.20 -3.13 5.74
N LEU A 444 -23.32 -2.60 6.20
CA LEU A 444 -24.49 -3.38 6.61
C LEU A 444 -25.40 -3.82 5.44
N ASN A 445 -25.12 -3.44 4.21
CA ASN A 445 -25.96 -3.71 3.04
C ASN A 445 -26.20 -5.20 2.75
N SER A 446 -25.25 -6.07 3.12
CA SER A 446 -25.31 -7.52 2.94
C SER A 446 -25.85 -8.28 4.16
N SER A 447 -26.24 -7.58 5.23
CA SER A 447 -26.76 -8.19 6.44
C SER A 447 -28.08 -8.90 6.22
N SER A 448 -28.34 -9.98 6.97
CA SER A 448 -29.62 -10.67 6.95
C SER A 448 -30.77 -9.70 7.28
N GLY A 449 -31.82 -9.69 6.46
CA GLY A 449 -32.98 -8.79 6.62
C GLY A 449 -32.76 -7.33 6.18
N ALA A 450 -31.60 -7.00 5.62
CA ALA A 450 -31.34 -5.64 5.10
C ALA A 450 -32.35 -5.23 4.02
N LYS A 451 -32.83 -6.19 3.22
CA LYS A 451 -33.80 -5.93 2.13
C LYS A 451 -35.13 -5.33 2.63
N GLU A 452 -35.57 -5.69 3.83
CA GLU A 452 -36.83 -5.19 4.42
C GLU A 452 -36.77 -3.71 4.79
N LEU A 453 -35.54 -3.21 5.10
CA LEU A 453 -35.30 -1.83 5.49
C LEU A 453 -34.93 -0.91 4.33
N MET A 454 -34.86 -1.43 3.11
CA MET A 454 -34.35 -0.70 1.96
C MET A 454 -35.11 0.60 1.65
N SER A 455 -36.44 0.60 1.78
CA SER A 455 -37.25 1.81 1.60
C SER A 455 -36.91 2.89 2.62
N GLU A 456 -36.67 2.50 3.87
CA GLU A 456 -36.30 3.44 4.93
C GLU A 456 -34.89 3.97 4.72
N VAL A 457 -33.93 3.10 4.32
CA VAL A 457 -32.56 3.49 3.95
C VAL A 457 -32.60 4.55 2.86
N PHE A 458 -33.33 4.30 1.78
CA PHE A 458 -33.43 5.24 0.67
C PHE A 458 -34.07 6.57 1.10
N THR A 459 -35.09 6.53 1.93
CA THR A 459 -35.71 7.75 2.46
C THR A 459 -34.72 8.60 3.25
N VAL A 460 -33.91 7.97 4.12
CA VAL A 460 -32.89 8.69 4.90
C VAL A 460 -31.77 9.23 4.01
N LEU A 461 -31.29 8.43 3.07
CA LEU A 461 -30.23 8.87 2.14
C LEU A 461 -30.71 10.04 1.26
N MET A 462 -31.95 10.00 0.78
CA MET A 462 -32.56 11.10 0.04
C MET A 462 -32.67 12.39 0.84
N GLN A 463 -32.96 12.30 2.17
CA GLN A 463 -32.92 13.48 3.04
C GLN A 463 -31.55 14.14 3.08
N TYR A 464 -30.46 13.34 3.18
CA TYR A 464 -29.08 13.85 3.15
C TYR A 464 -28.72 14.47 1.79
N LEU A 465 -29.09 13.81 0.69
CA LEU A 465 -28.83 14.29 -0.67
C LEU A 465 -29.59 15.57 -1.01
N ASN A 466 -30.82 15.75 -0.46
CA ASN A 466 -31.62 16.95 -0.65
C ASN A 466 -31.18 18.14 0.21
N ASN A 467 -30.53 17.88 1.34
CA ASN A 467 -30.15 18.94 2.28
C ASN A 467 -29.06 19.85 1.68
N PRO A 468 -29.31 21.16 1.44
CA PRO A 468 -28.33 22.05 0.83
C PRO A 468 -27.10 22.27 1.69
N ASP A 469 -27.21 22.14 3.01
CA ASP A 469 -26.15 22.40 3.98
C ASP A 469 -25.26 21.17 4.24
N SER A 470 -25.52 20.03 3.58
CA SER A 470 -24.70 18.83 3.72
C SER A 470 -23.27 19.08 3.26
N ASP A 471 -22.31 18.62 4.07
CA ASP A 471 -20.88 18.63 3.74
C ASP A 471 -20.62 17.78 2.47
N PRO A 472 -19.75 18.21 1.54
CA PRO A 472 -19.46 17.46 0.29
C PRO A 472 -19.08 16.00 0.56
N THR A 473 -18.29 15.72 1.61
CA THR A 473 -17.89 14.35 1.95
C THR A 473 -19.06 13.51 2.50
N VAL A 474 -20.02 14.14 3.19
CA VAL A 474 -21.26 13.46 3.63
C VAL A 474 -22.13 13.12 2.43
N LEU A 475 -22.24 14.01 1.44
CA LEU A 475 -22.95 13.76 0.18
C LEU A 475 -22.30 12.61 -0.59
N HIS A 476 -20.98 12.64 -0.74
CA HIS A 476 -20.22 11.56 -1.38
C HIS A 476 -20.48 10.19 -0.69
N LYS A 477 -20.39 10.12 0.65
CA LYS A 477 -20.71 8.90 1.42
C LYS A 477 -22.17 8.46 1.27
N SER A 478 -23.10 9.42 1.15
CA SER A 478 -24.52 9.12 0.91
C SER A 478 -24.73 8.49 -0.47
N TYR A 479 -24.04 8.99 -1.50
CA TYR A 479 -24.05 8.38 -2.83
C TYR A 479 -23.41 6.99 -2.83
N GLN A 480 -22.30 6.79 -2.14
CA GLN A 480 -21.66 5.47 -2.00
C GLN A 480 -22.62 4.46 -1.32
N ALA A 481 -23.26 4.86 -0.24
CA ALA A 481 -24.25 4.04 0.45
C ALA A 481 -25.42 3.69 -0.49
N LEU A 482 -25.98 4.67 -1.17
CA LEU A 482 -27.10 4.48 -2.10
C LEU A 482 -26.72 3.51 -3.24
N ALA A 483 -25.55 3.66 -3.85
CA ALA A 483 -25.05 2.76 -4.90
C ALA A 483 -24.87 1.33 -4.38
N LYS A 484 -24.35 1.14 -3.17
CA LYS A 484 -24.18 -0.19 -2.56
C LYS A 484 -25.52 -0.86 -2.23
N TRP A 485 -26.45 -0.13 -1.66
CA TRP A 485 -27.77 -0.67 -1.32
C TRP A 485 -28.58 -1.00 -2.57
N THR A 486 -28.46 -0.21 -3.63
CA THR A 486 -29.09 -0.52 -4.93
C THR A 486 -28.52 -1.77 -5.59
N SER A 487 -27.23 -2.05 -5.42
CA SER A 487 -26.57 -3.23 -6.01
C SER A 487 -27.04 -4.57 -5.40
N VAL A 488 -27.53 -4.57 -4.17
CA VAL A 488 -28.06 -5.74 -3.48
C VAL A 488 -29.55 -5.98 -3.78
N SER A 489 -30.25 -4.96 -4.28
CA SER A 489 -31.67 -5.07 -4.64
C SER A 489 -31.85 -5.88 -5.91
N THR A 490 -32.32 -7.10 -5.78
CA THR A 490 -32.78 -7.93 -6.91
C THR A 490 -34.24 -7.70 -7.29
N ASP A 491 -34.97 -6.94 -6.46
CA ASP A 491 -36.42 -6.72 -6.59
C ASP A 491 -36.72 -5.26 -6.90
N ALA A 492 -37.24 -5.01 -8.10
CA ALA A 492 -37.59 -3.68 -8.59
C ALA A 492 -38.79 -3.06 -7.87
N SER A 493 -39.59 -3.87 -7.19
CA SER A 493 -40.81 -3.40 -6.51
C SER A 493 -40.52 -2.51 -5.31
N VAL A 494 -39.32 -2.57 -4.77
CA VAL A 494 -38.88 -1.77 -3.60
C VAL A 494 -38.66 -0.29 -3.94
N VAL A 495 -38.36 0.02 -5.20
CA VAL A 495 -38.14 1.40 -5.63
C VAL A 495 -39.40 1.96 -6.27
N THR A 496 -40.12 2.76 -5.50
CA THR A 496 -41.34 3.42 -5.98
C THR A 496 -41.02 4.43 -7.10
N ASP A 497 -41.98 4.67 -8.00
CA ASP A 497 -41.82 5.69 -9.05
C ASP A 497 -41.59 7.09 -8.45
N GLN A 498 -42.18 7.38 -7.29
CA GLN A 498 -41.93 8.62 -6.57
C GLN A 498 -40.45 8.75 -6.17
N LEU A 499 -39.86 7.69 -5.59
CA LEU A 499 -38.46 7.70 -5.16
C LEU A 499 -37.52 7.88 -6.37
N ARG A 500 -37.87 7.28 -7.54
CA ARG A 500 -37.11 7.50 -8.78
C ARG A 500 -37.15 8.96 -9.20
N GLN A 501 -38.35 9.56 -9.18
CA GLN A 501 -38.51 10.96 -9.57
C GLN A 501 -37.72 11.87 -8.63
N ASP A 502 -37.84 11.64 -7.31
CA ASP A 502 -37.12 12.40 -6.29
C ASP A 502 -35.60 12.32 -6.51
N LEU A 503 -35.09 11.13 -6.86
CA LEU A 503 -33.66 10.93 -7.16
C LEU A 503 -33.22 11.66 -8.45
N VAL A 504 -34.04 11.64 -9.50
CA VAL A 504 -33.82 12.43 -10.74
C VAL A 504 -33.70 13.92 -10.43
N ASP A 505 -34.62 14.43 -9.61
CA ASP A 505 -34.66 15.87 -9.28
C ASP A 505 -33.44 16.26 -8.41
N VAL A 506 -33.06 15.41 -7.44
CA VAL A 506 -31.83 15.60 -6.64
C VAL A 506 -30.59 15.61 -7.52
N VAL A 507 -30.45 14.60 -8.38
CA VAL A 507 -29.27 14.50 -9.27
C VAL A 507 -29.15 15.71 -10.19
N LYS A 508 -30.27 16.14 -10.83
CA LYS A 508 -30.29 17.35 -11.66
C LYS A 508 -29.86 18.59 -10.89
N LYS A 509 -30.31 18.72 -9.63
CA LYS A 509 -29.90 19.83 -8.78
C LYS A 509 -28.42 19.77 -8.42
N ARG A 510 -27.90 18.58 -8.09
CA ARG A 510 -26.53 18.41 -7.59
C ARG A 510 -25.46 18.41 -8.67
N VAL A 511 -25.77 18.03 -9.88
CA VAL A 511 -24.86 18.19 -11.05
C VAL A 511 -24.56 19.67 -11.31
N CYS A 512 -25.46 20.58 -10.92
CA CYS A 512 -25.25 22.02 -11.03
C CYS A 512 -24.88 22.70 -9.69
N ASP A 513 -24.41 21.96 -8.68
CA ASP A 513 -24.01 22.54 -7.38
C ASP A 513 -22.81 23.48 -7.55
N MET A 514 -22.73 24.54 -6.75
CA MET A 514 -21.61 25.50 -6.83
C MET A 514 -20.28 24.84 -6.45
N ARG A 515 -20.30 23.84 -5.57
CA ARG A 515 -19.11 23.09 -5.09
C ARG A 515 -18.79 21.97 -6.08
N TRP A 516 -17.62 22.00 -6.63
CA TRP A 516 -17.17 21.02 -7.63
C TRP A 516 -17.12 19.59 -7.08
N GLU A 517 -16.75 19.39 -5.78
CA GLU A 517 -16.73 18.09 -5.12
C GLU A 517 -18.12 17.42 -5.09
N VAL A 518 -19.18 18.23 -5.01
CA VAL A 518 -20.56 17.74 -5.08
C VAL A 518 -20.93 17.35 -6.51
N ARG A 519 -20.54 18.17 -7.50
CA ARG A 519 -20.76 17.83 -8.91
C ARG A 519 -20.03 16.54 -9.29
N ASP A 520 -18.74 16.44 -8.91
CA ASP A 520 -17.91 15.26 -9.14
C ASP A 520 -18.51 13.99 -8.55
N SER A 521 -18.86 14.02 -7.24
CA SER A 521 -19.49 12.88 -6.55
C SER A 521 -20.83 12.48 -7.18
N THR A 522 -21.59 13.44 -7.70
CA THR A 522 -22.87 13.19 -8.37
C THR A 522 -22.65 12.50 -9.73
N VAL A 523 -21.69 12.97 -10.50
CA VAL A 523 -21.30 12.40 -11.79
C VAL A 523 -20.73 10.97 -11.61
N GLU A 524 -19.87 10.79 -10.64
CA GLU A 524 -19.35 9.46 -10.27
C GLU A 524 -20.49 8.49 -9.91
N PHE A 525 -21.45 8.93 -9.10
CA PHE A 525 -22.64 8.15 -8.73
C PHE A 525 -23.46 7.74 -9.96
N LEU A 526 -23.67 8.63 -10.93
CA LEU A 526 -24.33 8.29 -12.19
C LEU A 526 -23.60 7.16 -12.93
N GLY A 527 -22.29 7.19 -12.96
CA GLY A 527 -21.47 6.12 -13.53
C GLY A 527 -21.59 4.80 -12.77
N HIS A 528 -21.70 4.83 -11.43
CA HIS A 528 -21.92 3.63 -10.63
C HIS A 528 -23.28 2.99 -10.87
N LEU A 529 -24.34 3.80 -10.98
CA LEU A 529 -25.68 3.30 -11.27
C LEU A 529 -25.77 2.63 -12.64
N ALA A 530 -25.06 3.13 -13.63
CA ALA A 530 -24.99 2.53 -14.94
C ALA A 530 -24.32 1.14 -14.96
N GLY A 531 -23.35 0.92 -14.05
CA GLY A 531 -22.65 -0.36 -13.90
C GLY A 531 -23.43 -1.44 -13.16
N VAL A 532 -24.53 -1.08 -12.46
CA VAL A 532 -25.35 -2.06 -11.74
C VAL A 532 -26.28 -2.77 -12.72
N ARG A 533 -26.06 -4.08 -12.93
CA ARG A 533 -26.95 -4.94 -13.73
C ARG A 533 -28.30 -5.08 -13.03
N VAL A 534 -29.23 -4.21 -13.35
CA VAL A 534 -30.63 -4.44 -13.03
C VAL A 534 -31.20 -5.37 -14.12
N SER A 535 -31.75 -6.50 -13.69
CA SER A 535 -32.45 -7.45 -14.58
C SER A 535 -33.35 -6.69 -15.57
N GLU A 536 -33.38 -7.12 -16.82
CA GLU A 536 -34.12 -6.47 -17.94
C GLU A 536 -35.63 -6.23 -17.66
N ALA A 537 -36.19 -6.88 -16.64
CA ALA A 537 -37.56 -6.72 -16.19
C ALA A 537 -37.79 -5.51 -15.26
N SER A 538 -36.74 -4.91 -14.71
CA SER A 538 -36.84 -3.80 -13.79
C SER A 538 -36.11 -2.59 -14.37
N GLY A 539 -36.86 -1.63 -14.88
CA GLY A 539 -36.29 -0.39 -15.45
C GLY A 539 -35.19 0.19 -14.56
N ALA A 540 -34.05 0.54 -15.15
CA ALA A 540 -32.90 1.13 -14.46
C ALA A 540 -33.38 2.27 -13.55
N LEU A 541 -32.78 2.39 -12.36
CA LEU A 541 -33.15 3.36 -11.33
C LEU A 541 -33.19 4.79 -11.90
N LEU A 542 -32.22 5.09 -12.78
CA LEU A 542 -32.20 6.27 -13.66
C LEU A 542 -32.04 5.76 -15.09
N GLY A 543 -33.02 5.96 -15.93
CA GLY A 543 -32.94 5.54 -17.33
C GLY A 543 -31.74 6.22 -18.04
N VAL A 544 -31.10 5.50 -18.96
CA VAL A 544 -29.99 6.01 -19.80
C VAL A 544 -30.37 7.36 -20.48
N ARG A 545 -31.66 7.52 -20.84
CA ARG A 545 -32.17 8.76 -21.43
C ARG A 545 -32.07 9.99 -20.52
N CYS A 546 -32.05 9.83 -19.19
CA CYS A 546 -31.89 10.94 -18.26
C CYS A 546 -30.42 11.14 -17.89
N THR A 547 -29.62 10.08 -17.89
CA THR A 547 -28.22 10.11 -17.41
C THR A 547 -27.27 10.69 -18.46
N VAL A 548 -27.38 10.26 -19.71
CA VAL A 548 -26.43 10.66 -20.79
C VAL A 548 -26.42 12.17 -21.04
N PRO A 549 -27.56 12.88 -21.11
CA PRO A 549 -27.54 14.36 -21.29
C PRO A 549 -26.81 15.07 -20.15
N LEU A 550 -26.99 14.66 -18.90
CA LEU A 550 -26.31 15.27 -17.75
C LEU A 550 -24.80 15.02 -17.79
N LEU A 551 -24.39 13.82 -18.16
CA LEU A 551 -22.96 13.48 -18.30
C LEU A 551 -22.33 14.24 -19.49
N LYS A 552 -23.06 14.43 -20.57
CA LYS A 552 -22.62 15.21 -21.74
C LYS A 552 -22.42 16.70 -21.39
N GLU A 553 -23.27 17.25 -20.56
CA GLU A 553 -23.12 18.63 -20.03
C GLU A 553 -21.89 18.71 -19.12
N ALA A 554 -21.65 17.70 -18.25
CA ALA A 554 -20.50 17.62 -17.35
C ALA A 554 -19.14 17.48 -18.09
N LEU A 555 -19.11 17.10 -19.38
CA LEU A 555 -17.91 17.17 -20.21
C LEU A 555 -17.41 18.60 -20.45
N GLN A 556 -18.22 19.61 -20.16
CA GLN A 556 -17.89 21.00 -20.32
C GLN A 556 -17.67 21.73 -18.98
N ASP A 557 -17.64 20.97 -17.88
CA ASP A 557 -17.43 21.54 -16.55
C ASP A 557 -16.09 22.28 -16.48
N THR A 558 -16.04 23.35 -15.70
CA THR A 558 -14.80 24.11 -15.44
C THR A 558 -13.74 23.29 -14.73
N GLU A 559 -14.16 22.32 -13.90
CA GLU A 559 -13.27 21.49 -13.11
C GLU A 559 -12.84 20.21 -13.85
N SER A 560 -11.55 19.97 -13.90
CA SER A 560 -10.96 18.82 -14.58
C SER A 560 -11.39 17.48 -13.97
N TYR A 561 -11.56 17.41 -12.66
CA TYR A 561 -12.03 16.21 -11.97
C TYR A 561 -13.45 15.83 -12.41
N VAL A 562 -14.34 16.81 -12.51
CA VAL A 562 -15.74 16.59 -12.96
C VAL A 562 -15.77 16.11 -14.42
N ARG A 563 -14.95 16.73 -15.30
CA ARG A 563 -14.84 16.27 -16.70
C ARG A 563 -14.33 14.83 -16.78
N ALA A 564 -13.28 14.48 -16.01
CA ALA A 564 -12.72 13.14 -15.97
C ALA A 564 -13.75 12.10 -15.48
N SER A 565 -14.46 12.41 -14.40
CA SER A 565 -15.53 11.56 -13.87
C SER A 565 -16.68 11.38 -14.85
N ALA A 566 -17.04 12.44 -15.61
CA ALA A 566 -18.07 12.38 -16.65
C ALA A 566 -17.67 11.41 -17.78
N ILE A 567 -16.43 11.47 -18.23
CA ILE A 567 -15.91 10.55 -19.25
C ILE A 567 -15.96 9.09 -18.75
N CYS A 568 -15.50 8.85 -17.54
CA CYS A 568 -15.54 7.51 -16.90
C CYS A 568 -16.98 7.01 -16.73
N ALA A 569 -17.90 7.88 -16.33
CA ALA A 569 -19.31 7.55 -16.18
C ALA A 569 -19.98 7.22 -17.53
N LEU A 570 -19.66 7.98 -18.59
CA LEU A 570 -20.11 7.71 -19.95
C LEU A 570 -19.64 6.33 -20.45
N ALA A 571 -18.37 5.99 -20.23
CA ALA A 571 -17.83 4.68 -20.56
C ALA A 571 -18.65 3.54 -19.89
N LYS A 572 -18.89 3.64 -18.58
CA LYS A 572 -19.70 2.66 -17.83
C LYS A 572 -21.13 2.58 -18.36
N THR A 573 -21.74 3.72 -18.68
CA THR A 573 -23.12 3.80 -19.19
C THR A 573 -23.27 3.14 -20.56
N ARG A 574 -22.24 3.18 -21.39
CA ARG A 574 -22.27 2.65 -22.76
C ARG A 574 -21.78 1.19 -22.88
N THR A 575 -21.11 0.66 -21.87
CA THR A 575 -20.53 -0.70 -21.89
C THR A 575 -21.55 -1.75 -22.35
N HIS A 576 -22.78 -1.67 -21.91
CA HIS A 576 -23.83 -2.63 -22.28
C HIS A 576 -24.25 -2.51 -23.76
N SER A 577 -24.41 -1.31 -24.29
CA SER A 577 -24.68 -1.07 -25.72
C SER A 577 -23.56 -1.59 -26.60
N TRP A 578 -22.33 -1.42 -26.19
CA TRP A 578 -21.15 -1.91 -26.92
C TRP A 578 -21.11 -3.45 -26.97
N GLN A 579 -21.43 -4.12 -25.84
CA GLN A 579 -21.53 -5.57 -25.79
C GLN A 579 -22.63 -6.15 -26.70
N GLN A 580 -23.71 -5.39 -26.95
CA GLN A 580 -24.79 -5.79 -27.85
C GLN A 580 -24.52 -5.51 -29.34
N GLY A 581 -23.40 -4.84 -29.65
CA GLY A 581 -23.04 -4.53 -31.04
C GLY A 581 -24.00 -3.57 -31.73
N THR A 582 -24.70 -2.71 -30.98
CA THR A 582 -25.62 -1.69 -31.53
C THR A 582 -24.88 -0.64 -32.34
N ALA A 583 -25.46 -0.17 -33.45
CA ALA A 583 -24.90 0.89 -34.26
C ALA A 583 -24.77 2.19 -33.45
N LEU A 584 -23.70 2.97 -33.69
CA LEU A 584 -23.48 4.26 -33.05
C LEU A 584 -24.63 5.22 -33.36
N SER A 585 -25.20 5.80 -32.32
CA SER A 585 -26.19 6.86 -32.45
C SER A 585 -25.53 8.22 -32.81
N GLN A 586 -26.32 9.16 -33.31
CA GLN A 586 -25.86 10.54 -33.51
C GLN A 586 -25.27 11.14 -32.22
N GLU A 587 -25.88 10.82 -31.06
CA GLU A 587 -25.42 11.27 -29.75
C GLU A 587 -24.03 10.70 -29.39
N GLU A 588 -23.77 9.43 -29.73
CA GLU A 588 -22.45 8.83 -29.52
C GLU A 588 -21.36 9.45 -30.38
N THR A 589 -21.69 9.78 -31.63
CA THR A 589 -20.78 10.46 -32.51
C THR A 589 -20.38 11.85 -31.95
N GLU A 590 -21.33 12.61 -31.40
CA GLU A 590 -21.07 13.87 -30.74
C GLU A 590 -20.21 13.73 -29.49
N ILE A 591 -20.46 12.69 -28.67
CA ILE A 591 -19.64 12.38 -27.50
C ILE A 591 -18.20 12.07 -27.92
N VAL A 592 -17.99 11.17 -28.89
CA VAL A 592 -16.65 10.82 -29.37
C VAL A 592 -15.90 12.04 -29.92
N SER A 593 -16.59 12.89 -30.69
CA SER A 593 -16.01 14.15 -31.19
C SER A 593 -15.54 15.04 -30.04
N ARG A 594 -16.38 15.22 -29.02
CA ARG A 594 -16.01 16.00 -27.82
C ARG A 594 -14.87 15.38 -27.01
N LEU A 595 -14.81 14.06 -26.91
CA LEU A 595 -13.68 13.37 -26.24
C LEU A 595 -12.36 13.60 -26.98
N LEU A 596 -12.38 13.61 -28.32
CA LEU A 596 -11.18 13.89 -29.10
C LEU A 596 -10.75 15.38 -28.99
N GLU A 597 -11.68 16.32 -28.83
CA GLU A 597 -11.38 17.70 -28.50
C GLU A 597 -10.71 17.81 -27.11
N ILE A 598 -11.28 17.16 -26.08
CA ILE A 598 -10.70 17.13 -24.73
C ILE A 598 -9.27 16.54 -24.77
N LEU A 599 -9.05 15.44 -25.48
CA LEU A 599 -7.72 14.86 -25.61
C LEU A 599 -6.69 15.81 -26.23
N SER A 600 -7.13 16.76 -27.08
CA SER A 600 -6.22 17.68 -27.77
C SER A 600 -6.08 19.05 -27.12
N GLU A 601 -7.08 19.50 -26.37
CA GLU A 601 -7.17 20.89 -25.92
C GLU A 601 -7.24 21.06 -24.41
N ASP A 602 -7.58 20.00 -23.66
CA ASP A 602 -7.64 20.10 -22.19
C ASP A 602 -6.26 20.30 -21.59
N THR A 603 -6.10 21.31 -20.75
CA THR A 603 -4.83 21.64 -20.10
C THR A 603 -4.43 20.61 -19.04
N GLU A 604 -5.41 19.92 -18.46
CA GLU A 604 -5.21 18.99 -17.36
C GLU A 604 -5.09 17.54 -17.83
N GLY A 605 -4.16 16.79 -17.24
CA GLY A 605 -3.92 15.38 -17.57
C GLY A 605 -5.10 14.46 -17.22
N PHE A 606 -5.85 14.74 -16.16
CA PHE A 606 -6.93 13.86 -15.66
C PHE A 606 -8.03 13.61 -16.72
N PRO A 607 -8.60 14.61 -17.39
CA PRO A 607 -9.57 14.39 -18.47
C PRO A 607 -8.96 13.66 -19.66
N ARG A 608 -7.73 14.02 -20.08
CA ARG A 608 -7.05 13.38 -21.21
C ARG A 608 -6.79 11.88 -20.93
N ARG A 609 -6.38 11.51 -19.70
CA ARG A 609 -6.26 10.10 -19.25
C ARG A 609 -7.62 9.39 -19.32
N ALA A 610 -8.68 10.05 -18.84
CA ALA A 610 -10.03 9.49 -18.86
C ALA A 610 -10.52 9.21 -20.30
N VAL A 611 -10.17 10.07 -21.27
CA VAL A 611 -10.49 9.83 -22.69
C VAL A 611 -9.82 8.54 -23.18
N VAL A 612 -8.54 8.35 -22.96
CA VAL A 612 -7.86 7.11 -23.38
C VAL A 612 -8.50 5.87 -22.72
N ARG A 613 -8.83 5.96 -21.44
CA ARG A 613 -9.52 4.87 -20.68
C ARG A 613 -10.93 4.61 -21.22
N TYR A 614 -11.62 5.61 -21.74
CA TYR A 614 -12.91 5.41 -22.44
C TYR A 614 -12.74 4.48 -23.64
N PHE A 615 -11.74 4.72 -24.48
CA PHE A 615 -11.46 3.88 -25.65
C PHE A 615 -10.95 2.49 -25.27
N ILE A 616 -10.17 2.34 -24.19
CA ILE A 616 -9.80 1.05 -23.62
C ILE A 616 -11.05 0.26 -23.20
N SER A 617 -11.96 0.91 -22.47
CA SER A 617 -13.21 0.28 -22.01
C SER A 617 -14.11 -0.13 -23.16
N TRP A 618 -14.22 0.74 -24.17
CA TRP A 618 -14.96 0.42 -25.39
C TRP A 618 -14.38 -0.81 -26.09
N PHE A 619 -13.09 -0.82 -26.38
CA PHE A 619 -12.44 -1.91 -27.11
C PHE A 619 -12.53 -3.23 -26.34
N SER A 620 -12.25 -3.21 -25.03
CA SER A 620 -12.38 -4.41 -24.17
C SER A 620 -13.81 -4.98 -24.14
N SER A 621 -14.82 -4.11 -24.22
CA SER A 621 -16.23 -4.52 -24.23
C SER A 621 -16.64 -5.16 -25.55
N CYS A 622 -16.12 -4.67 -26.67
CA CYS A 622 -16.38 -5.22 -28.01
C CYS A 622 -15.70 -6.59 -28.23
N SER A 623 -14.46 -6.72 -27.78
CA SER A 623 -13.68 -7.97 -27.94
C SER A 623 -14.26 -9.17 -27.15
N SER A 624 -15.11 -8.90 -26.15
CA SER A 624 -15.77 -9.94 -25.34
C SER A 624 -16.99 -10.57 -26.01
N SER A 625 -17.51 -10.01 -27.11
CA SER A 625 -18.71 -10.49 -27.80
C SER A 625 -18.35 -11.47 -28.93
N SER A 626 -18.57 -12.76 -28.69
CA SER A 626 -18.21 -13.87 -29.56
C SER A 626 -19.16 -14.08 -30.79
N SER A 627 -19.77 -13.03 -31.34
CA SER A 627 -20.69 -13.16 -32.50
C SER A 627 -20.23 -12.29 -33.67
N PRO A 628 -19.69 -12.89 -34.74
CA PRO A 628 -19.36 -12.15 -35.96
C PRO A 628 -20.61 -11.99 -36.82
N SER A 629 -21.47 -11.03 -36.52
CA SER A 629 -22.52 -10.61 -37.47
C SER A 629 -22.01 -9.48 -38.36
N ALA A 630 -21.83 -9.80 -39.63
CA ALA A 630 -21.21 -9.01 -40.68
C ALA A 630 -21.97 -7.72 -41.10
N SER A 631 -22.84 -7.15 -40.29
CA SER A 631 -23.68 -6.01 -40.67
C SER A 631 -23.42 -4.67 -40.00
N SER A 632 -22.34 -4.52 -39.25
CA SER A 632 -22.04 -3.26 -38.50
C SER A 632 -20.84 -2.48 -39.04
N CYS A 633 -20.50 -2.56 -40.34
CA CYS A 633 -19.28 -2.00 -40.92
C CYS A 633 -19.12 -0.47 -40.82
N SER A 634 -20.19 0.33 -40.70
CA SER A 634 -20.03 1.79 -40.67
C SER A 634 -19.74 2.39 -39.29
N SER A 635 -20.27 1.81 -38.23
CA SER A 635 -20.07 2.30 -36.86
C SER A 635 -18.70 1.92 -36.32
N ALA A 636 -18.23 0.71 -36.62
CA ALA A 636 -16.88 0.25 -36.29
C ALA A 636 -15.82 1.14 -36.97
N SER A 637 -16.09 1.66 -38.18
CA SER A 637 -15.19 2.54 -38.93
C SER A 637 -14.92 3.85 -38.21
N LEU A 638 -15.93 4.54 -37.67
CA LEU A 638 -15.73 5.83 -36.99
C LEU A 638 -14.94 5.69 -35.70
N LEU A 639 -15.26 4.69 -34.89
CA LEU A 639 -14.54 4.44 -33.63
C LEU A 639 -13.10 4.01 -33.92
N MET A 640 -12.87 3.14 -34.92
CA MET A 640 -11.51 2.75 -35.32
C MET A 640 -10.70 3.94 -35.88
N GLN A 641 -11.33 4.84 -36.62
CA GLN A 641 -10.69 6.07 -37.05
C GLN A 641 -10.35 6.99 -35.86
N SER A 642 -11.22 7.02 -34.85
CA SER A 642 -10.97 7.74 -33.59
C SER A 642 -9.83 7.15 -32.79
N VAL A 643 -9.70 5.81 -32.76
CA VAL A 643 -8.57 5.09 -32.12
C VAL A 643 -7.24 5.52 -32.70
N ARG A 644 -7.13 5.70 -34.02
CA ARG A 644 -5.91 6.23 -34.65
C ARG A 644 -5.57 7.62 -34.13
N SER A 645 -6.56 8.51 -34.00
CA SER A 645 -6.37 9.82 -33.39
C SER A 645 -5.93 9.75 -31.94
N VAL A 646 -6.52 8.84 -31.13
CA VAL A 646 -6.16 8.63 -29.73
C VAL A 646 -4.73 8.13 -29.60
N LEU A 647 -4.32 7.14 -30.39
CA LEU A 647 -2.95 6.62 -30.39
C LEU A 647 -1.93 7.69 -30.77
N SER A 648 -2.23 8.48 -31.81
CA SER A 648 -1.32 9.52 -32.28
C SER A 648 -1.16 10.68 -31.29
N ARG A 649 -2.25 11.15 -30.70
CA ARG A 649 -2.23 12.26 -29.74
C ARG A 649 -1.75 11.81 -28.36
N GLY A 650 -2.23 10.67 -27.88
CA GLY A 650 -1.88 10.15 -26.58
C GLY A 650 -0.41 9.71 -26.47
N SER A 651 0.21 9.22 -27.55
CA SER A 651 1.65 8.90 -27.55
C SER A 651 2.55 10.15 -27.57
N ALA A 652 2.01 11.30 -27.97
CA ALA A 652 2.70 12.58 -27.99
C ALA A 652 2.30 13.50 -26.83
N ASP A 653 1.53 13.02 -25.87
CA ASP A 653 1.07 13.82 -24.71
C ASP A 653 2.25 14.20 -23.80
N LEU A 654 2.11 15.32 -23.09
CA LEU A 654 3.07 15.75 -22.09
C LEU A 654 2.97 14.94 -20.78
N ASP A 655 1.79 14.38 -20.48
CA ASP A 655 1.52 13.60 -19.28
C ASP A 655 1.89 12.13 -19.53
N TRP A 656 2.85 11.62 -18.76
CA TRP A 656 3.33 10.24 -18.89
C TRP A 656 2.26 9.17 -18.63
N GLU A 657 1.25 9.45 -17.78
CA GLU A 657 0.17 8.50 -17.55
C GLU A 657 -0.79 8.41 -18.75
N VAL A 658 -1.00 9.52 -19.48
CA VAL A 658 -1.73 9.49 -20.76
C VAL A 658 -1.00 8.60 -21.76
N LYS A 659 0.34 8.73 -21.86
CA LYS A 659 1.18 7.87 -22.71
C LYS A 659 1.08 6.40 -22.29
N VAL A 660 1.17 6.09 -20.99
CA VAL A 660 1.06 4.70 -20.48
C VAL A 660 -0.30 4.10 -20.80
N HIS A 661 -1.40 4.82 -20.63
CA HIS A 661 -2.72 4.32 -21.01
C HIS A 661 -2.87 4.19 -22.54
N THR A 662 -2.20 5.04 -23.30
CA THR A 662 -2.16 4.91 -24.77
C THR A 662 -1.45 3.62 -25.19
N LEU A 663 -0.35 3.26 -24.51
CA LEU A 663 0.32 1.98 -24.71
C LEU A 663 -0.53 0.79 -24.24
N GLU A 664 -1.39 0.97 -23.23
CA GLU A 664 -2.38 -0.03 -22.82
C GLU A 664 -3.41 -0.31 -23.91
N LEU A 665 -3.90 0.75 -24.55
CA LEU A 665 -4.79 0.61 -25.70
C LEU A 665 -4.08 -0.10 -26.87
N ALA A 666 -2.82 0.26 -27.14
CA ALA A 666 -1.99 -0.40 -28.15
C ALA A 666 -1.79 -1.90 -27.85
N GLU A 667 -1.57 -2.27 -26.59
CA GLU A 667 -1.45 -3.66 -26.14
C GLU A 667 -2.74 -4.46 -26.40
N LEU A 668 -3.91 -3.88 -26.10
CA LEU A 668 -5.21 -4.54 -26.37
C LEU A 668 -5.45 -4.74 -27.87
N LEU A 669 -5.09 -3.77 -28.69
CA LEU A 669 -5.19 -3.86 -30.15
C LEU A 669 -4.25 -4.97 -30.68
N LEU A 670 -3.03 -5.06 -30.19
CA LEU A 670 -2.11 -6.16 -30.56
C LEU A 670 -2.63 -7.52 -30.10
N ALA A 671 -3.17 -7.61 -28.87
CA ALA A 671 -3.72 -8.86 -28.35
C ALA A 671 -4.90 -9.36 -29.19
N ASP A 672 -5.73 -8.47 -29.71
CA ASP A 672 -6.84 -8.80 -30.62
C ASP A 672 -6.32 -9.28 -31.98
N VAL A 673 -5.35 -8.57 -32.55
CA VAL A 673 -4.69 -8.93 -33.82
C VAL A 673 -4.07 -10.33 -33.73
N PHE A 674 -3.45 -10.69 -32.62
CA PHE A 674 -2.76 -11.97 -32.43
C PHE A 674 -3.57 -13.02 -31.64
N SER A 675 -4.86 -12.79 -31.35
CA SER A 675 -5.71 -13.71 -30.57
C SER A 675 -5.86 -15.12 -31.17
N GLY A 676 -5.56 -15.29 -32.46
CA GLY A 676 -5.52 -16.59 -33.16
C GLY A 676 -4.14 -17.26 -33.21
N HIS A 677 -3.06 -16.66 -32.71
CA HIS A 677 -1.70 -17.16 -32.83
C HIS A 677 -1.20 -17.79 -31.52
N GLN A 678 -0.70 -19.03 -31.60
CA GLN A 678 -0.22 -19.83 -30.44
C GLN A 678 1.03 -19.28 -29.72
N GLY A 679 1.44 -18.04 -29.93
CA GLY A 679 2.60 -17.42 -29.29
C GLY A 679 2.26 -16.21 -28.41
N TYR A 680 1.10 -15.61 -28.54
CA TYR A 680 0.71 -14.40 -27.86
C TYR A 680 -0.21 -14.69 -26.67
N GLY A 681 0.28 -15.46 -25.71
CA GLY A 681 -0.44 -15.80 -24.49
C GLY A 681 0.20 -15.16 -23.27
N LYS A 682 -0.60 -14.56 -22.40
CA LYS A 682 -0.19 -14.04 -21.09
C LYS A 682 0.79 -14.99 -20.41
N ARG A 683 2.04 -14.59 -20.24
CA ARG A 683 2.95 -15.19 -19.26
C ARG A 683 2.48 -14.81 -17.85
N SER A 684 1.39 -15.42 -17.40
CA SER A 684 1.06 -15.59 -15.99
C SER A 684 1.72 -16.89 -15.55
N GLY A 685 2.61 -16.81 -14.56
CA GLY A 685 3.45 -17.89 -14.09
C GLY A 685 2.73 -19.21 -13.82
N ALA A 686 2.92 -20.17 -14.71
CA ALA A 686 2.71 -21.59 -14.47
C ALA A 686 3.66 -22.37 -15.38
N LEU A 687 4.40 -23.30 -14.77
CA LEU A 687 5.37 -24.20 -15.38
C LEU A 687 4.80 -24.99 -16.57
N PRO A 688 5.59 -25.26 -17.63
CA PRO A 688 5.17 -26.04 -18.78
C PRO A 688 5.11 -27.54 -18.45
N ARG A 689 4.01 -28.19 -18.83
CA ARG A 689 3.96 -29.66 -18.95
C ARG A 689 4.48 -30.07 -20.33
N PRO A 690 5.28 -31.11 -20.43
CA PRO A 690 5.66 -31.69 -21.71
C PRO A 690 4.60 -32.73 -22.10
N ASP A 691 4.03 -32.61 -23.29
CA ASP A 691 3.70 -33.72 -24.16
C ASP A 691 2.78 -33.28 -25.32
N GLY A 692 3.21 -33.64 -26.55
CA GLY A 692 2.30 -34.13 -27.54
C GLY A 692 2.12 -33.39 -28.84
N VAL A 693 2.72 -33.93 -29.86
CA VAL A 693 2.26 -34.02 -31.24
C VAL A 693 2.29 -32.75 -32.11
N VAL A 694 3.30 -32.73 -32.94
CA VAL A 694 3.44 -31.84 -34.10
C VAL A 694 2.40 -32.21 -35.14
N SER A 695 1.53 -31.27 -35.51
CA SER A 695 0.61 -31.35 -36.61
C SER A 695 0.90 -30.27 -37.63
N ASP A 696 1.12 -30.72 -38.85
CA ASP A 696 1.59 -30.00 -40.03
C ASP A 696 0.46 -29.15 -40.65
N HIS A 697 0.32 -27.85 -40.26
CA HIS A 697 -0.54 -26.84 -40.89
C HIS A 697 0.11 -25.45 -40.92
N THR A 698 1.31 -25.33 -41.53
CA THR A 698 2.12 -24.10 -41.41
C THR A 698 1.89 -23.04 -42.52
N CYS A 699 1.15 -23.31 -43.59
CA CYS A 699 1.05 -22.32 -44.69
C CYS A 699 -0.18 -21.39 -44.63
N ALA A 700 -1.29 -21.75 -44.04
CA ALA A 700 -2.50 -20.91 -44.03
C ALA A 700 -2.47 -19.83 -42.92
N HIS A 701 -1.58 -19.96 -41.94
CA HIS A 701 -1.46 -19.03 -40.80
C HIS A 701 -0.60 -17.78 -41.10
N ALA A 702 0.29 -17.79 -42.06
CA ALA A 702 1.18 -16.69 -42.38
C ALA A 702 0.45 -15.52 -43.08
N GLU A 703 -0.41 -15.77 -44.06
CA GLU A 703 -1.15 -14.76 -44.80
C GLU A 703 -2.16 -13.98 -43.92
N GLY A 704 -2.74 -14.66 -42.92
CA GLY A 704 -3.60 -13.98 -41.92
C GLY A 704 -2.82 -13.00 -41.03
N ALA A 705 -1.63 -13.38 -40.56
CA ALA A 705 -0.79 -12.57 -39.69
C ALA A 705 -0.28 -11.28 -40.38
N GLU A 706 0.04 -11.34 -41.68
CA GLU A 706 0.47 -10.17 -42.45
C GLU A 706 -0.65 -9.12 -42.56
N SER A 707 -1.85 -9.55 -42.90
CA SER A 707 -3.01 -8.66 -43.02
C SER A 707 -3.35 -7.98 -41.68
N HIS A 708 -3.27 -8.74 -40.57
CA HIS A 708 -3.56 -8.23 -39.22
C HIS A 708 -2.48 -7.24 -38.75
N LEU A 709 -1.20 -7.53 -39.00
CA LEU A 709 -0.11 -6.63 -38.67
C LEU A 709 -0.17 -5.32 -39.49
N ALA A 710 -0.52 -5.41 -40.78
CA ALA A 710 -0.73 -4.24 -41.60
C ALA A 710 -1.84 -3.35 -41.05
N GLY A 711 -2.95 -3.92 -40.57
CA GLY A 711 -4.01 -3.17 -39.87
C GLY A 711 -3.49 -2.45 -38.62
N ALA A 712 -2.68 -3.10 -37.80
CA ALA A 712 -2.06 -2.47 -36.61
C ALA A 712 -1.10 -1.33 -36.96
N VAL A 713 -0.36 -1.47 -38.06
CA VAL A 713 0.50 -0.41 -38.62
C VAL A 713 -0.33 0.81 -39.07
N GLU A 714 -1.41 0.56 -39.80
CA GLU A 714 -2.31 1.63 -40.28
C GLU A 714 -2.99 2.37 -39.15
N LEU A 715 -3.37 1.68 -38.08
CA LEU A 715 -3.94 2.30 -36.89
C LEU A 715 -2.93 3.15 -36.10
N GLY A 716 -1.64 2.99 -36.34
CA GLY A 716 -0.60 3.73 -35.65
C GLY A 716 -0.08 3.06 -34.37
N VAL A 717 -0.41 1.78 -34.13
CA VAL A 717 0.05 1.04 -32.94
C VAL A 717 1.58 0.99 -32.90
N ILE A 718 2.20 0.60 -34.02
CA ILE A 718 3.66 0.51 -34.10
C ILE A 718 4.32 1.88 -33.88
N SER A 719 3.75 2.93 -34.44
CA SER A 719 4.24 4.30 -34.25
C SER A 719 4.18 4.74 -32.79
N ALA A 720 3.08 4.42 -32.08
CA ALA A 720 2.93 4.72 -30.65
C ALA A 720 3.96 3.94 -29.79
N LEU A 721 4.20 2.66 -30.10
CA LEU A 721 5.20 1.86 -29.40
C LEU A 721 6.62 2.39 -29.60
N LEU A 722 6.97 2.78 -30.82
CA LEU A 722 8.29 3.33 -31.16
C LEU A 722 8.48 4.72 -30.50
N SER A 723 7.44 5.55 -30.48
CA SER A 723 7.45 6.81 -29.74
C SER A 723 7.70 6.57 -28.23
N GLY A 724 6.96 5.62 -27.64
CA GLY A 724 7.15 5.26 -26.25
C GLY A 724 8.51 4.70 -25.90
N LEU A 725 9.18 3.99 -26.83
CA LEU A 725 10.51 3.42 -26.62
C LEU A 725 11.60 4.48 -26.39
N VAL A 726 11.45 5.65 -26.99
CA VAL A 726 12.40 6.78 -26.91
C VAL A 726 11.92 7.87 -25.96
N ASP A 727 10.88 7.61 -25.21
CA ASP A 727 10.33 8.55 -24.24
C ASP A 727 11.27 8.75 -23.05
N CYS A 728 11.32 9.97 -22.52
CA CYS A 728 12.13 10.29 -21.35
C CYS A 728 11.56 9.69 -20.06
N ASP A 729 10.24 9.45 -20.04
CA ASP A 729 9.57 8.84 -18.88
C ASP A 729 9.78 7.34 -18.85
N ARG A 730 10.55 6.87 -17.88
CA ARG A 730 10.92 5.46 -17.75
C ARG A 730 9.73 4.48 -17.72
N PRO A 731 8.59 4.73 -17.02
CA PRO A 731 7.42 3.85 -17.08
C PRO A 731 6.89 3.67 -18.51
N VAL A 732 6.94 4.73 -19.32
CA VAL A 732 6.53 4.71 -20.73
C VAL A 732 7.50 3.86 -21.53
N GLY A 733 8.81 4.16 -21.43
CA GLY A 733 9.88 3.42 -22.12
C GLY A 733 9.88 1.93 -21.80
N LEU A 734 9.75 1.59 -20.52
CA LEU A 734 9.73 0.20 -20.06
C LEU A 734 8.51 -0.56 -20.61
N ARG A 735 7.32 0.05 -20.59
CA ARG A 735 6.12 -0.58 -21.13
C ARG A 735 6.21 -0.76 -22.64
N ALA A 736 6.64 0.27 -23.37
CA ALA A 736 6.82 0.21 -24.80
C ALA A 736 7.85 -0.86 -25.21
N CYS A 737 8.98 -0.92 -24.50
CA CYS A 737 10.03 -1.92 -24.74
C CYS A 737 9.51 -3.35 -24.56
N ARG A 738 8.77 -3.63 -23.47
CA ARG A 738 8.15 -4.94 -23.22
C ARG A 738 7.18 -5.35 -24.32
N LEU A 739 6.36 -4.42 -24.77
CA LEU A 739 5.39 -4.68 -25.85
C LEU A 739 6.10 -4.94 -27.18
N LEU A 740 7.17 -4.19 -27.49
CA LEU A 740 7.98 -4.41 -28.70
C LEU A 740 8.75 -5.73 -28.66
N VAL A 741 9.25 -6.17 -27.50
CA VAL A 741 9.85 -7.51 -27.33
C VAL A 741 8.81 -8.58 -27.58
N THR A 742 7.61 -8.46 -27.01
CA THR A 742 6.52 -9.42 -27.21
C THR A 742 6.08 -9.47 -28.68
N LEU A 743 6.00 -8.32 -29.32
CA LEU A 743 5.68 -8.22 -30.75
C LEU A 743 6.79 -8.85 -31.62
N ARG A 744 8.06 -8.57 -31.34
CA ARG A 744 9.22 -9.18 -32.04
C ARG A 744 9.15 -10.70 -31.94
N ASP A 745 8.93 -11.24 -30.74
CA ASP A 745 8.92 -12.67 -30.51
C ASP A 745 7.74 -13.36 -31.22
N ALA A 746 6.61 -12.63 -31.43
CA ALA A 746 5.46 -13.11 -32.17
C ALA A 746 5.67 -13.07 -33.71
N VAL A 747 6.31 -12.00 -34.21
CA VAL A 747 6.44 -11.72 -35.67
C VAL A 747 7.74 -12.29 -36.27
N CYS A 748 8.80 -12.38 -35.47
CA CYS A 748 10.13 -12.81 -35.89
C CYS A 748 10.52 -14.13 -35.19
N PRO A 749 10.01 -15.29 -35.60
CA PRO A 749 10.30 -16.55 -34.93
C PRO A 749 11.81 -16.88 -35.02
N PRO A 750 12.40 -17.50 -33.97
CA PRO A 750 13.84 -17.80 -33.90
C PRO A 750 14.29 -18.98 -34.74
N ALA A 751 13.39 -19.75 -35.39
CA ALA A 751 13.74 -20.95 -36.11
C ALA A 751 14.25 -20.64 -37.53
N PRO A 752 15.42 -21.16 -37.96
CA PRO A 752 15.89 -21.03 -39.33
C PRO A 752 14.94 -21.76 -40.29
N GLY A 753 14.21 -20.99 -41.13
CA GLY A 753 13.28 -21.51 -42.12
C GLY A 753 11.77 -21.18 -41.89
N ALA A 754 11.44 -20.58 -40.79
CA ALA A 754 10.10 -20.04 -40.62
C ALA A 754 9.94 -18.72 -41.40
N ALA A 755 8.88 -18.57 -42.18
CA ALA A 755 8.63 -17.35 -42.95
C ALA A 755 8.40 -16.18 -41.99
N ALA A 756 9.24 -15.15 -42.07
CA ALA A 756 9.04 -13.90 -41.38
C ALA A 756 7.81 -13.20 -41.96
N VAL A 757 6.98 -12.60 -41.11
CA VAL A 757 5.82 -11.82 -41.54
C VAL A 757 6.34 -10.57 -42.27
N SER A 758 6.05 -10.46 -43.56
CA SER A 758 6.51 -9.32 -44.41
C SER A 758 5.49 -8.18 -44.30
N CYS A 759 5.75 -7.27 -43.39
CA CYS A 759 5.00 -6.02 -43.26
C CYS A 759 5.95 -4.84 -43.23
N GLU A 760 5.70 -3.80 -44.04
CA GLU A 760 6.53 -2.62 -44.11
C GLU A 760 6.21 -1.63 -42.98
N LEU A 761 7.26 -0.91 -42.52
CA LEU A 761 7.12 0.19 -41.59
C LEU A 761 6.36 1.35 -42.26
N PRO A 762 5.56 2.12 -41.50
CA PRO A 762 4.85 3.29 -42.00
C PRO A 762 5.87 4.37 -42.49
N VAL A 763 5.53 5.04 -43.58
CA VAL A 763 6.34 6.16 -44.15
C VAL A 763 6.21 7.46 -43.35
N TRP A 764 5.49 7.47 -42.24
CA TRP A 764 5.20 8.66 -41.43
C TRP A 764 5.57 8.38 -39.95
N GLY A 765 5.67 9.43 -39.17
CA GLY A 765 6.00 9.37 -37.75
C GLY A 765 7.34 8.68 -37.47
N TRP A 766 7.42 7.92 -36.39
CA TRP A 766 8.63 7.21 -35.99
C TRP A 766 9.06 6.10 -36.97
N GLY A 767 8.17 5.58 -37.79
CA GLY A 767 8.51 4.67 -38.88
C GLY A 767 9.48 5.31 -39.87
N ARG A 768 9.26 6.60 -40.22
CA ARG A 768 10.18 7.37 -41.09
C ARG A 768 11.53 7.58 -40.44
N GLU A 769 11.58 7.92 -39.16
CA GLU A 769 12.83 8.14 -38.43
C GLU A 769 13.68 6.85 -38.35
N ILE A 770 13.06 5.70 -38.12
CA ILE A 770 13.75 4.42 -38.11
C ILE A 770 14.26 4.05 -39.51
N ARG A 771 13.45 4.25 -40.56
CA ARG A 771 13.94 4.06 -41.95
C ARG A 771 15.17 4.90 -42.24
N LYS A 772 15.16 6.15 -41.83
CA LYS A 772 16.30 7.06 -41.99
C LYS A 772 17.55 6.57 -41.22
N THR A 773 17.36 6.06 -39.99
CA THR A 773 18.42 5.52 -39.18
C THR A 773 19.03 4.24 -39.77
N LEU A 774 18.24 3.43 -40.47
CA LEU A 774 18.65 2.21 -41.15
C LEU A 774 19.24 2.45 -42.53
N GLY A 775 19.34 3.71 -42.99
CA GLY A 775 19.99 4.11 -44.23
C GLY A 775 19.15 3.95 -45.51
N ASP A 776 17.84 3.77 -45.36
CA ASP A 776 16.90 3.69 -46.47
C ASP A 776 16.49 5.08 -46.97
N GLU A 777 17.37 5.74 -47.76
CA GLU A 777 17.05 7.02 -48.46
C GLU A 777 16.37 6.81 -49.80
N GLY A 778 16.11 5.58 -50.27
CA GLY A 778 15.78 5.39 -51.69
C GLY A 778 14.99 4.17 -52.13
N GLY A 779 14.05 3.60 -51.41
CA GLY A 779 12.99 2.90 -52.14
C GLY A 779 12.68 1.43 -51.86
N ASP A 780 13.42 0.65 -51.16
CA ASP A 780 13.00 -0.71 -50.75
C ASP A 780 12.44 -0.63 -49.30
N GLY A 781 11.18 -1.00 -49.10
CA GLY A 781 10.52 -0.83 -47.83
C GLY A 781 11.16 -1.65 -46.69
N VAL A 782 11.51 -0.99 -45.58
CA VAL A 782 12.03 -1.70 -44.36
C VAL A 782 10.93 -2.47 -43.70
N SER A 783 11.12 -3.77 -43.49
CA SER A 783 10.14 -4.62 -42.83
C SER A 783 10.09 -4.35 -41.32
N VAL A 784 8.93 -4.49 -40.70
CA VAL A 784 8.74 -4.37 -39.25
C VAL A 784 9.68 -5.35 -38.52
N CYS A 785 9.86 -6.55 -39.01
CA CYS A 785 10.75 -7.56 -38.41
C CYS A 785 12.24 -7.12 -38.40
N GLU A 786 12.71 -6.52 -39.46
CA GLU A 786 14.08 -6.00 -39.57
C GLU A 786 14.29 -4.83 -38.61
N ALA A 787 13.35 -3.92 -38.56
CA ALA A 787 13.36 -2.80 -37.60
C ALA A 787 13.39 -3.28 -36.16
N LEU A 788 12.52 -4.23 -35.77
CA LEU A 788 12.49 -4.77 -34.43
C LEU A 788 13.80 -5.48 -33.99
N ARG A 789 14.48 -6.13 -34.94
CA ARG A 789 15.80 -6.75 -34.68
C ARG A 789 16.92 -5.71 -34.50
N SER A 790 16.83 -4.59 -35.21
CA SER A 790 17.88 -3.54 -35.18
C SER A 790 17.81 -2.68 -33.89
N LEU A 791 16.70 -2.67 -33.16
CA LEU A 791 16.47 -1.77 -32.02
C LEU A 791 17.20 -2.17 -30.74
N GLY A 792 17.86 -3.33 -30.67
CA GLY A 792 18.56 -3.78 -29.44
C GLY A 792 17.65 -3.89 -28.22
N LEU A 793 16.42 -4.38 -28.41
CA LEU A 793 15.34 -4.35 -27.40
C LEU A 793 15.70 -5.07 -26.10
N ASP A 794 16.48 -6.16 -26.15
CA ASP A 794 16.85 -6.92 -24.96
C ASP A 794 17.78 -6.09 -24.06
N GLN A 795 18.79 -5.45 -24.63
CA GLN A 795 19.70 -4.57 -23.88
C GLN A 795 18.94 -3.37 -23.30
N ARG A 796 18.03 -2.79 -24.08
CA ARG A 796 17.19 -1.68 -23.59
C ARG A 796 16.27 -2.12 -22.46
N LEU A 797 15.69 -3.32 -22.55
CA LEU A 797 14.86 -3.89 -21.50
C LEU A 797 15.65 -4.12 -20.22
N ASP A 798 16.86 -4.66 -20.33
CA ASP A 798 17.75 -4.86 -19.19
C ASP A 798 18.07 -3.55 -18.47
N VAL A 799 18.36 -2.47 -19.21
CA VAL A 799 18.61 -1.14 -18.66
C VAL A 799 17.35 -0.56 -18.02
N LEU A 800 16.20 -0.62 -18.72
CA LEU A 800 14.92 -0.08 -18.24
C LEU A 800 14.34 -0.90 -17.07
N ALA A 801 14.67 -2.18 -16.97
CA ALA A 801 14.21 -3.04 -15.87
C ALA A 801 15.06 -2.92 -14.59
N GLN A 802 16.27 -2.36 -14.68
CA GLN A 802 17.11 -2.09 -13.52
C GLN A 802 16.44 -1.07 -12.59
N SER A 803 16.87 -0.98 -11.35
CA SER A 803 16.39 0.05 -10.43
C SER A 803 16.66 1.46 -10.98
N SER A 804 15.75 2.41 -10.73
CA SER A 804 16.02 3.82 -11.01
C SER A 804 16.98 4.46 -10.00
N ASP A 805 17.36 3.74 -8.97
CA ASP A 805 18.30 4.20 -7.98
C ASP A 805 19.72 4.21 -8.57
N HIS A 806 20.34 5.37 -8.56
CA HIS A 806 21.71 5.58 -9.03
C HIS A 806 22.73 4.62 -8.40
N VAL A 807 22.51 4.26 -7.15
CA VAL A 807 23.40 3.37 -6.38
C VAL A 807 23.47 1.98 -7.00
N HIS A 808 22.33 1.43 -7.41
CA HIS A 808 22.29 0.11 -8.03
C HIS A 808 22.79 0.12 -9.48
N ASN A 809 22.64 1.27 -10.18
CA ASN A 809 22.98 1.38 -11.60
C ASN A 809 24.38 1.91 -11.84
N SER A 810 24.95 2.72 -10.95
CA SER A 810 26.28 3.31 -11.11
C SER A 810 26.89 3.71 -9.78
N ALA A 811 27.41 2.74 -9.05
CA ALA A 811 28.24 3.02 -7.87
C ALA A 811 29.40 3.96 -8.20
N LEU A 812 29.93 3.88 -9.43
CA LEU A 812 30.98 4.78 -9.92
C LEU A 812 30.53 6.24 -9.93
N SER A 813 29.30 6.53 -10.38
CA SER A 813 28.75 7.88 -10.36
C SER A 813 28.63 8.43 -8.93
N LEU A 814 28.09 7.64 -8.00
CA LEU A 814 28.01 8.02 -6.59
C LEU A 814 29.37 8.40 -6.00
N LEU A 815 30.40 7.58 -6.25
CA LEU A 815 31.76 7.86 -5.78
C LEU A 815 32.33 9.14 -6.40
N GLN A 816 32.11 9.38 -7.69
CA GLN A 816 32.49 10.59 -8.40
C GLN A 816 31.77 11.83 -7.87
N ASP A 817 30.46 11.72 -7.57
CA ASP A 817 29.66 12.82 -7.02
C ASP A 817 30.18 13.25 -5.63
N ILE A 818 30.52 12.28 -4.77
CA ILE A 818 31.10 12.58 -3.44
C ILE A 818 32.44 13.33 -3.58
N LEU A 819 33.30 12.88 -4.50
CA LEU A 819 34.60 13.53 -4.74
C LEU A 819 34.45 14.92 -5.34
N THR A 820 33.51 15.12 -6.26
CA THR A 820 33.26 16.40 -6.95
C THR A 820 32.65 17.43 -5.99
N ALA A 821 31.68 17.02 -5.17
CA ALA A 821 31.07 17.88 -4.17
C ALA A 821 32.12 18.43 -3.18
N SER A 822 33.08 17.60 -2.75
CA SER A 822 34.17 18.03 -1.89
C SER A 822 35.15 19.00 -2.59
N ALA A 823 35.45 18.81 -3.87
CA ALA A 823 36.33 19.68 -4.62
C ALA A 823 35.74 21.10 -4.82
N ALA A 824 34.42 21.21 -4.95
CA ALA A 824 33.72 22.49 -5.09
C ALA A 824 33.84 23.39 -3.85
N HIS A 825 33.99 22.84 -2.65
CA HIS A 825 34.17 23.56 -1.40
C HIS A 825 35.59 24.05 -1.12
N THR A 826 36.61 23.60 -1.88
CA THR A 826 38.01 23.96 -1.68
C THR A 826 38.47 25.14 -2.53
N HIS A 827 37.65 25.69 -3.44
CA HIS A 827 37.97 26.89 -4.22
C HIS A 827 37.31 28.13 -3.62
N PRO A 828 38.11 29.09 -3.05
CA PRO A 828 37.58 30.30 -2.41
C PRO A 828 37.11 31.40 -3.40
N ASP A 829 37.14 31.19 -4.72
CA ASP A 829 36.82 32.17 -5.75
C ASP A 829 35.45 31.96 -6.45
N ALA A 830 34.55 31.11 -5.95
CA ALA A 830 33.19 31.02 -6.45
C ALA A 830 32.37 32.20 -5.90
N GLN A 831 31.95 33.12 -6.78
CA GLN A 831 31.07 34.23 -6.42
C GLN A 831 29.74 33.67 -5.86
N PRO A 832 29.25 34.23 -4.72
CA PRO A 832 27.94 33.83 -4.18
C PRO A 832 26.85 34.40 -5.07
N GLY A 833 26.21 33.56 -5.89
CA GLY A 833 25.13 34.02 -6.74
C GLY A 833 24.57 33.09 -7.80
N GLU A 834 25.15 31.93 -8.05
CA GLU A 834 24.47 30.91 -8.89
C GLU A 834 23.92 29.79 -8.02
N GLU A 835 22.62 29.89 -7.71
CA GLU A 835 21.84 28.76 -7.23
C GLU A 835 21.79 27.73 -8.37
N VAL A 836 22.57 26.67 -8.23
CA VAL A 836 22.38 25.46 -9.03
C VAL A 836 21.07 24.86 -8.56
N ILE A 837 20.01 25.06 -9.32
CA ILE A 837 18.74 24.35 -9.12
C ILE A 837 19.05 22.88 -9.41
N VAL A 838 19.27 22.11 -8.36
CA VAL A 838 19.26 20.64 -8.46
C VAL A 838 17.79 20.24 -8.48
N ASP A 839 17.29 19.92 -9.65
CA ASP A 839 15.97 19.31 -9.80
C ASP A 839 15.99 17.97 -9.05
N CYS A 840 15.40 17.93 -7.86
CA CYS A 840 15.08 16.71 -7.15
C CYS A 840 13.84 16.10 -7.82
N TYR A 841 14.07 15.08 -8.63
CA TYR A 841 13.01 14.19 -9.11
C TYR A 841 12.74 13.07 -8.08
#